data_a868904a7ee29a7e7947d9b3f1167d2c
#
_entry.id   a868904a7ee29a7e7947d9b3f1167d2c
#
_cell.length_a   1.000
_cell.length_b   1.000
_cell.length_c   1.000
_cell.angle_alpha   90.00
_cell.angle_beta   90.00
_cell.angle_gamma   90.00
#
_symmetry.space_group_name_H-M   'P 1'
#
loop_
_entity.id
_entity.type
_entity.pdbx_description
1 polymer ?
#
loop_
_entity_poly.entity_id
_entity_poly.type
_entity_poly.pdbx_seq_one_letter_code
_entity_poly.pdbx_strand_id
1 'polypeptide(L)'
;VVDRPDGKTRWFIVDERGQSHSLAPRQITYTVNGSNYKPVEIKSFLEQVQPYLDPSSLEVAWEILVEDGESVTPNQMANLLFSESEAAHCYAAHCLLSEDKLYFKQKGDAYEPRSSAQVAERKHQIEVEAQKAKGQQEFLTRVEQALKGETVEWQRQDRQRLEALEKYATLLADILRMGLNSDSLARAYPPPAPVLETMNMLGRSATPQAAFQLLIDLGWWSPHENLFLRRSSIPVQFPNKVLEVAQQLLDSPPTDLDANRLDLTHLKVYTVDDESTTEIDDGLSWETLPDGRERLWVHIADPTRWLIPEDELDLEARKRGSTVYLPTGMIPMFPEVLATGPMSLVQGKVCCALSFGIVLDENGAVEDFSIHPSLIKPTYRLTYEDVDEMLELGVEAEPEIAAIANLAKRRKTWRYNQGAISINMPEAMIKVKDDDISIDILDDSSSRQLVAEMMILAGEVAARYGQTHNIPLPFRGQPQPELPPEEELLQLPAGFVRFCALRRCMPKSEMSITPVRHAGLGLDTYTQATSPIRRYSDLLTHFQLKAHLRGEDLPFSAEQLKEVMMTVTTTTQELTMVERQTNRYYALEYLRRNPEEIWQVTVLMWLREDSNLALILLEDLGLQLPMMFRRSVSLGEQVLVQVSLADPQKDIIQFQEIIYQEAVSG
;
A
#
# COMPACT_ATOMS: atom_id res chain seq x y z
N VAL A 1 45.31 -15.91 49.50
CA VAL A 1 45.61 -16.33 50.92
C VAL A 1 45.03 -15.31 51.86
N VAL A 2 44.36 -15.80 52.94
CA VAL A 2 43.86 -14.94 54.01
C VAL A 2 45.03 -14.58 54.90
N ASP A 3 45.33 -13.28 55.06
CA ASP A 3 46.48 -12.78 55.79
C ASP A 3 46.11 -12.43 57.26
N ARG A 4 45.17 -11.45 57.44
CA ARG A 4 44.84 -10.97 58.77
C ARG A 4 43.42 -10.30 58.77
N PRO A 5 42.78 -10.18 59.94
CA PRO A 5 41.55 -9.41 60.04
C PRO A 5 41.78 -7.92 59.69
N ASP A 6 40.81 -7.34 58.98
CA ASP A 6 40.71 -5.93 58.64
C ASP A 6 39.56 -5.34 59.47
N GLY A 7 39.85 -4.89 60.68
CA GLY A 7 38.85 -4.46 61.63
C GLY A 7 37.96 -5.60 62.16
N LYS A 8 36.67 -5.32 62.46
CA LYS A 8 35.74 -6.28 63.06
C LYS A 8 34.96 -7.13 62.03
N THR A 9 34.95 -6.73 60.75
CA THR A 9 34.00 -7.29 59.79
C THR A 9 34.60 -7.61 58.40
N ARG A 10 35.93 -7.49 58.24
CA ARG A 10 36.62 -7.71 56.95
C ARG A 10 37.89 -8.51 57.16
N TRP A 11 38.44 -9.02 56.05
CA TRP A 11 39.70 -9.74 56.01
C TRP A 11 40.60 -9.17 54.92
N PHE A 12 41.91 -9.03 55.25
CA PHE A 12 42.95 -8.82 54.23
C PHE A 12 43.27 -10.18 53.62
N ILE A 13 43.19 -10.19 52.29
CA ILE A 13 43.67 -11.33 51.50
C ILE A 13 44.82 -10.86 50.62
N VAL A 14 45.77 -11.78 50.32
CA VAL A 14 46.85 -11.55 49.41
C VAL A 14 46.68 -12.45 48.19
N ASP A 15 46.69 -11.86 46.98
CA ASP A 15 46.59 -12.59 45.71
C ASP A 15 47.92 -13.22 45.30
N GLU A 16 47.92 -13.90 44.17
CA GLU A 16 49.12 -14.56 43.58
C GLU A 16 50.26 -13.58 43.21
N ARG A 17 49.94 -12.31 43.03
CA ARG A 17 50.86 -11.22 42.71
C ARG A 17 51.39 -10.50 43.96
N GLY A 18 50.96 -10.95 45.13
CA GLY A 18 51.35 -10.35 46.41
C GLY A 18 50.60 -9.04 46.74
N GLN A 19 49.50 -8.70 45.99
CA GLN A 19 48.69 -7.53 46.26
C GLN A 19 47.65 -7.85 47.38
N SER A 20 47.51 -6.92 48.32
CA SER A 20 46.54 -7.07 49.41
C SER A 20 45.23 -6.43 49.08
N HIS A 21 44.14 -7.19 49.32
CA HIS A 21 42.75 -6.72 49.11
C HIS A 21 41.96 -6.91 50.42
N SER A 22 41.08 -5.98 50.73
CA SER A 22 40.18 -6.08 51.87
C SER A 22 38.80 -6.59 51.42
N LEU A 23 38.37 -7.77 51.86
CA LEU A 23 37.11 -8.40 51.51
C LEU A 23 36.21 -8.59 52.73
N ALA A 24 34.91 -8.42 52.55
CA ALA A 24 33.92 -8.81 53.55
C ALA A 24 33.70 -10.34 53.49
N PRO A 25 33.35 -11.01 54.60
CA PRO A 25 33.10 -12.46 54.63
C PRO A 25 32.12 -12.95 53.55
N ARG A 26 31.10 -12.16 53.23
CA ARG A 26 30.10 -12.47 52.21
C ARG A 26 30.67 -12.49 50.76
N GLN A 27 31.89 -12.00 50.56
CA GLN A 27 32.56 -11.98 49.27
C GLN A 27 33.49 -13.18 49.12
N ILE A 28 33.64 -13.99 50.18
CA ILE A 28 34.45 -15.24 50.22
C ILE A 28 33.43 -16.38 50.05
N THR A 29 33.50 -17.03 48.92
CA THR A 29 32.57 -18.13 48.56
C THR A 29 32.99 -19.47 49.11
N TYR A 30 34.28 -19.66 49.27
CA TYR A 30 34.86 -20.88 49.81
C TYR A 30 36.25 -20.64 50.46
N THR A 31 36.56 -21.39 51.51
CA THR A 31 37.86 -21.38 52.15
C THR A 31 38.46 -22.79 52.11
N VAL A 32 39.65 -22.91 51.56
CA VAL A 32 40.41 -24.17 51.50
C VAL A 32 40.88 -24.52 52.91
N ASN A 33 40.69 -25.77 53.31
CA ASN A 33 41.18 -26.28 54.58
C ASN A 33 42.70 -26.31 54.61
N GLY A 34 43.30 -25.92 55.72
CA GLY A 34 44.72 -25.89 55.91
C GLY A 34 45.25 -24.60 56.57
N SER A 35 46.53 -24.55 56.88
CA SER A 35 47.15 -23.36 57.47
C SER A 35 48.52 -23.14 56.82
N ASN A 36 49.03 -21.89 56.91
CA ASN A 36 50.35 -21.49 56.44
C ASN A 36 50.55 -21.46 54.91
N TYR A 37 49.46 -21.32 54.14
CA TYR A 37 49.59 -21.14 52.67
C TYR A 37 50.26 -19.82 52.33
N LYS A 38 51.20 -19.85 51.38
CA LYS A 38 51.88 -18.65 50.89
C LYS A 38 51.30 -18.21 49.54
N PRO A 39 51.26 -16.91 49.21
CA PRO A 39 50.76 -16.41 47.94
C PRO A 39 51.42 -17.02 46.70
N VAL A 40 52.70 -17.32 46.80
CA VAL A 40 53.49 -17.98 45.72
C VAL A 40 53.06 -19.40 45.40
N GLU A 41 52.35 -20.06 46.35
CA GLU A 41 51.85 -21.43 46.19
C GLU A 41 50.47 -21.51 45.49
N ILE A 42 49.81 -20.37 45.30
CA ILE A 42 48.48 -20.35 44.66
C ILE A 42 48.52 -21.02 43.30
N LYS A 43 49.53 -20.69 42.48
CA LYS A 43 49.62 -21.24 41.13
C LYS A 43 49.84 -22.76 41.14
N SER A 44 50.73 -23.27 41.94
CA SER A 44 51.01 -24.72 42.05
C SER A 44 49.81 -25.46 42.64
N PHE A 45 49.04 -24.81 43.55
CA PHE A 45 47.82 -25.38 44.09
C PHE A 45 46.73 -25.50 43.00
N LEU A 46 46.56 -24.46 42.15
CA LEU A 46 45.61 -24.51 41.06
C LEU A 46 46.00 -25.55 40.01
N GLU A 47 47.29 -25.75 39.76
CA GLU A 47 47.81 -26.83 38.87
C GLU A 47 47.47 -28.23 39.42
N GLN A 48 47.44 -28.40 40.77
CA GLN A 48 47.02 -29.64 41.41
C GLN A 48 45.50 -29.85 41.35
N VAL A 49 44.71 -28.79 41.30
CA VAL A 49 43.26 -28.84 41.19
C VAL A 49 42.79 -29.20 39.77
N GLN A 50 43.51 -28.74 38.75
CA GLN A 50 43.13 -28.84 37.36
C GLN A 50 42.72 -30.25 36.88
N PRO A 51 43.41 -31.34 37.24
CA PRO A 51 43.07 -32.71 36.83
C PRO A 51 41.71 -33.19 37.32
N TYR A 52 41.18 -32.56 38.36
CA TYR A 52 39.91 -32.94 39.01
C TYR A 52 38.69 -32.10 38.53
N LEU A 53 38.89 -31.16 37.62
CA LEU A 53 37.83 -30.27 37.13
C LEU A 53 37.13 -30.88 35.90
N ASP A 54 36.54 -32.06 36.05
CA ASP A 54 35.71 -32.70 35.04
C ASP A 54 34.22 -32.57 35.38
N PRO A 55 33.46 -31.69 34.68
CA PRO A 55 32.04 -31.48 34.94
C PRO A 55 31.21 -32.75 34.75
N SER A 56 31.65 -33.72 33.94
CA SER A 56 30.89 -34.96 33.71
C SER A 56 30.79 -35.83 34.95
N SER A 57 31.75 -35.69 35.90
CA SER A 57 31.72 -36.40 37.18
C SER A 57 30.50 -36.05 38.07
N LEU A 58 29.93 -34.86 37.89
CA LEU A 58 28.76 -34.42 38.65
C LEU A 58 27.48 -35.21 38.30
N GLU A 59 27.35 -35.74 37.07
CA GLU A 59 26.22 -36.57 36.68
C GLU A 59 26.17 -37.86 37.48
N VAL A 60 27.33 -38.54 37.64
CA VAL A 60 27.48 -39.77 38.40
C VAL A 60 27.19 -39.52 39.90
N ALA A 61 27.73 -38.43 40.44
CA ALA A 61 27.46 -38.04 41.82
C ALA A 61 25.99 -37.72 42.09
N TRP A 62 25.34 -37.05 41.10
CA TRP A 62 23.91 -36.74 41.21
C TRP A 62 23.06 -38.01 41.14
N GLU A 63 23.34 -38.96 40.26
CA GLU A 63 22.64 -40.25 40.19
C GLU A 63 22.64 -40.99 41.52
N ILE A 64 23.73 -40.90 42.28
CA ILE A 64 23.84 -41.52 43.60
C ILE A 64 23.02 -40.75 44.65
N LEU A 65 23.07 -39.43 44.61
CA LEU A 65 22.50 -38.57 45.68
C LEU A 65 21.04 -38.19 45.45
N VAL A 66 20.50 -38.35 44.23
CA VAL A 66 19.13 -37.92 43.92
C VAL A 66 18.06 -38.76 44.61
N GLU A 67 18.31 -40.05 44.89
CA GLU A 67 17.36 -40.95 45.58
C GLU A 67 17.22 -40.59 47.05
N ASP A 68 18.32 -40.24 47.71
CA ASP A 68 18.32 -39.89 49.14
C ASP A 68 17.95 -38.42 49.40
N GLY A 69 18.17 -37.54 48.40
CA GLY A 69 17.82 -36.12 48.48
C GLY A 69 18.66 -35.32 49.50
N GLU A 70 19.75 -35.87 49.97
CA GLU A 70 20.59 -35.24 50.99
C GLU A 70 21.49 -34.15 50.37
N SER A 71 21.58 -33.02 51.08
CA SER A 71 22.49 -31.93 50.69
C SER A 71 23.93 -32.33 50.97
N VAL A 72 24.83 -32.01 50.05
CA VAL A 72 26.24 -32.37 50.13
C VAL A 72 27.13 -31.12 50.20
N THR A 73 28.11 -31.13 51.09
CA THR A 73 29.13 -30.09 51.14
C THR A 73 30.28 -30.40 50.17
N PRO A 74 31.09 -29.42 49.78
CA PRO A 74 32.25 -29.66 48.89
C PRO A 74 33.22 -30.75 49.39
N ASN A 75 33.36 -30.88 50.71
CA ASN A 75 34.20 -31.92 51.28
C ASN A 75 33.58 -33.34 51.14
N GLN A 76 32.25 -33.45 51.30
CA GLN A 76 31.55 -34.71 51.07
C GLN A 76 31.52 -35.07 49.60
N MET A 77 31.36 -34.08 48.75
CA MET A 77 31.44 -34.27 47.28
C MET A 77 32.85 -34.72 46.83
N ALA A 78 33.92 -34.15 47.41
CA ALA A 78 35.28 -34.58 47.11
C ALA A 78 35.53 -36.05 47.47
N ASN A 79 35.02 -36.50 48.63
CA ASN A 79 35.07 -37.90 49.00
C ASN A 79 34.31 -38.80 48.02
N LEU A 80 33.14 -38.35 47.58
CA LEU A 80 32.29 -39.10 46.64
C LEU A 80 32.95 -39.21 45.25
N LEU A 81 33.52 -38.12 44.73
CA LEU A 81 34.08 -38.06 43.36
C LEU A 81 35.50 -38.63 43.29
N PHE A 82 36.34 -38.38 44.31
CA PHE A 82 37.79 -38.64 44.25
C PHE A 82 38.26 -39.65 45.31
N SER A 83 37.38 -40.13 46.20
CA SER A 83 37.72 -40.98 47.35
C SER A 83 38.74 -40.35 48.30
N GLU A 84 38.98 -39.05 48.17
CA GLU A 84 39.95 -38.26 48.93
C GLU A 84 39.34 -36.90 49.29
N SER A 85 39.77 -36.32 50.43
CA SER A 85 39.28 -35.01 50.91
C SER A 85 40.41 -34.04 51.23
N GLU A 86 41.52 -34.16 50.53
CA GLU A 86 42.59 -33.18 50.64
C GLU A 86 42.15 -31.80 50.13
N ALA A 87 42.92 -30.78 50.46
CA ALA A 87 42.58 -29.38 50.11
C ALA A 87 42.32 -29.14 48.62
N ALA A 88 43.08 -29.76 47.76
CA ALA A 88 42.91 -29.64 46.30
C ALA A 88 41.63 -30.32 45.81
N HIS A 89 41.30 -31.50 46.32
CA HIS A 89 40.08 -32.23 45.97
C HIS A 89 38.82 -31.51 46.44
N CYS A 90 38.84 -30.97 47.67
CA CYS A 90 37.72 -30.20 48.21
C CYS A 90 37.49 -28.91 47.43
N TYR A 91 38.55 -28.25 47.01
CA TYR A 91 38.43 -27.03 46.17
C TYR A 91 37.94 -27.35 44.74
N ALA A 92 38.41 -28.46 44.16
CA ALA A 92 37.90 -28.93 42.86
C ALA A 92 36.39 -29.23 42.95
N ALA A 93 35.95 -29.95 43.96
CA ALA A 93 34.53 -30.22 44.20
C ALA A 93 33.69 -28.94 44.40
N HIS A 94 34.24 -27.94 45.10
CA HIS A 94 33.62 -26.62 45.23
C HIS A 94 33.50 -25.93 43.88
N CYS A 95 34.54 -25.90 43.04
CA CYS A 95 34.48 -25.31 41.71
C CYS A 95 33.44 -25.98 40.84
N LEU A 96 33.46 -27.31 40.77
CA LEU A 96 32.48 -28.08 39.98
C LEU A 96 31.05 -27.78 40.43
N LEU A 97 30.76 -27.81 41.74
CA LEU A 97 29.43 -27.53 42.29
C LEU A 97 28.98 -26.08 42.12
N SER A 98 29.91 -25.12 42.27
CA SER A 98 29.59 -23.68 42.14
C SER A 98 29.32 -23.25 40.69
N GLU A 99 29.95 -23.92 39.74
CA GLU A 99 29.76 -23.69 38.31
C GLU A 99 28.61 -24.51 37.69
N ASP A 100 28.14 -25.53 38.46
CA ASP A 100 27.05 -26.38 38.00
C ASP A 100 25.71 -25.65 37.95
N LYS A 101 25.06 -25.71 36.79
CA LYS A 101 23.74 -25.15 36.55
C LYS A 101 22.66 -26.22 36.38
N LEU A 102 23.05 -27.49 36.37
CA LEU A 102 22.19 -28.58 35.92
C LEU A 102 21.75 -29.51 37.04
N TYR A 103 22.71 -30.10 37.78
CA TYR A 103 22.46 -31.22 38.70
C TYR A 103 22.22 -30.78 40.15
N PHE A 104 22.88 -29.72 40.59
CA PHE A 104 22.82 -29.26 41.99
C PHE A 104 22.33 -27.82 42.13
N LYS A 105 21.79 -27.49 43.29
CA LYS A 105 21.38 -26.14 43.67
C LYS A 105 22.03 -25.77 44.97
N GLN A 106 22.73 -24.66 45.01
CA GLN A 106 23.32 -24.15 46.24
C GLN A 106 22.27 -23.75 47.27
N LYS A 107 22.44 -24.19 48.52
CA LYS A 107 21.60 -23.88 49.68
C LYS A 107 22.50 -23.60 50.89
N GLY A 108 22.84 -22.35 51.11
CA GLY A 108 23.87 -21.96 52.10
C GLY A 108 25.25 -22.48 51.72
N ASP A 109 25.91 -23.23 52.62
CA ASP A 109 27.25 -23.81 52.41
C ASP A 109 27.19 -25.23 51.80
N ALA A 110 26.01 -25.74 51.49
CA ALA A 110 25.80 -27.07 50.93
C ALA A 110 25.08 -26.97 49.59
N TYR A 111 25.08 -28.08 48.83
CA TYR A 111 24.43 -28.23 47.55
C TYR A 111 23.42 -29.38 47.59
N GLU A 112 22.20 -29.09 47.19
CA GLU A 112 21.09 -30.03 47.16
C GLU A 112 20.92 -30.61 45.76
N PRO A 113 20.85 -31.95 45.58
CA PRO A 113 20.64 -32.53 44.25
C PRO A 113 19.23 -32.15 43.76
N ARG A 114 19.13 -31.74 42.50
CA ARG A 114 17.84 -31.48 41.83
C ARG A 114 17.14 -32.80 41.55
N SER A 115 15.83 -32.81 41.61
CA SER A 115 15.06 -33.99 41.21
C SER A 115 15.25 -34.32 39.71
N SER A 116 15.03 -35.56 39.34
CA SER A 116 15.12 -36.02 37.94
C SER A 116 14.27 -35.18 36.97
N ALA A 117 13.07 -34.76 37.42
CA ALA A 117 12.20 -33.86 36.65
C ALA A 117 12.82 -32.48 36.43
N GLN A 118 13.45 -31.90 37.50
CA GLN A 118 14.12 -30.59 37.41
C GLN A 118 15.36 -30.63 36.50
N VAL A 119 16.12 -31.72 36.54
CA VAL A 119 17.30 -31.91 35.68
C VAL A 119 16.84 -32.07 34.22
N ALA A 120 15.79 -32.87 33.97
CA ALA A 120 15.25 -33.04 32.63
C ALA A 120 14.73 -31.70 32.04
N GLU A 121 14.03 -30.89 32.83
CA GLU A 121 13.56 -29.58 32.46
C GLU A 121 14.73 -28.63 32.15
N ARG A 122 15.80 -28.66 32.97
CA ARG A 122 16.99 -27.83 32.75
C ARG A 122 17.78 -28.25 31.52
N LYS A 123 17.95 -29.56 31.29
CA LYS A 123 18.59 -30.09 30.06
C LYS A 123 17.80 -29.59 28.83
N HIS A 124 16.48 -29.71 28.87
CA HIS A 124 15.62 -29.22 27.77
C HIS A 124 15.76 -27.70 27.57
N GLN A 125 15.77 -26.88 28.64
CA GLN A 125 15.98 -25.44 28.55
C GLN A 125 17.33 -25.09 27.93
N ILE A 126 18.41 -25.75 28.35
CA ILE A 126 19.77 -25.53 27.82
C ILE A 126 19.81 -25.91 26.31
N GLU A 127 19.18 -27.02 25.94
CA GLU A 127 19.13 -27.48 24.56
C GLU A 127 18.33 -26.50 23.67
N VAL A 128 17.19 -25.99 24.15
CA VAL A 128 16.38 -24.97 23.46
C VAL A 128 17.17 -23.66 23.31
N GLU A 129 17.88 -23.21 24.36
CA GLU A 129 18.73 -22.03 24.31
C GLU A 129 19.89 -22.19 23.31
N ALA A 130 20.55 -23.35 23.32
CA ALA A 130 21.62 -23.65 22.37
C ALA A 130 21.12 -23.70 20.94
N GLN A 131 19.96 -24.30 20.71
CA GLN A 131 19.33 -24.35 19.39
C GLN A 131 18.90 -22.96 18.90
N LYS A 132 18.36 -22.13 19.80
CA LYS A 132 18.03 -20.73 19.52
C LYS A 132 19.29 -19.93 19.15
N ALA A 133 20.36 -20.04 19.93
CA ALA A 133 21.63 -19.36 19.66
C ALA A 133 22.24 -19.79 18.32
N LYS A 134 22.20 -21.09 18.01
CA LYS A 134 22.66 -21.62 16.71
C LYS A 134 21.83 -21.03 15.55
N GLY A 135 20.51 -21.04 15.68
CA GLY A 135 19.61 -20.46 14.67
C GLY A 135 19.82 -18.95 14.46
N GLN A 136 20.15 -18.22 15.54
CA GLN A 136 20.51 -16.80 15.44
C GLN A 136 21.83 -16.60 14.69
N GLN A 137 22.85 -17.39 14.98
CA GLN A 137 24.14 -17.31 14.31
C GLN A 137 24.03 -17.65 12.82
N GLU A 138 23.27 -18.68 12.47
CA GLU A 138 23.00 -19.05 11.08
C GLU A 138 22.25 -17.96 10.32
N PHE A 139 21.29 -17.30 10.98
CA PHE A 139 20.58 -16.14 10.42
C PHE A 139 21.54 -14.98 10.15
N LEU A 140 22.40 -14.62 11.10
CA LEU A 140 23.41 -13.56 10.92
C LEU A 140 24.34 -13.85 9.74
N THR A 141 24.77 -15.10 9.59
CA THR A 141 25.62 -15.50 8.45
C THR A 141 24.89 -15.29 7.12
N ARG A 142 23.60 -15.66 7.02
CA ARG A 142 22.81 -15.44 5.82
C ARG A 142 22.56 -13.95 5.55
N VAL A 143 22.33 -13.16 6.59
CA VAL A 143 22.23 -11.69 6.46
C VAL A 143 23.52 -11.09 5.92
N GLU A 144 24.69 -11.51 6.42
CA GLU A 144 25.98 -11.03 5.92
C GLU A 144 26.22 -11.39 4.45
N GLN A 145 25.79 -12.58 4.03
CA GLN A 145 25.84 -12.99 2.62
C GLN A 145 24.91 -12.12 1.75
N ALA A 146 23.67 -11.92 2.18
CA ALA A 146 22.72 -11.08 1.46
C ALA A 146 23.21 -9.62 1.35
N LEU A 147 23.79 -9.05 2.42
CA LEU A 147 24.36 -7.70 2.39
C LEU A 147 25.55 -7.57 1.43
N LYS A 148 26.21 -8.68 1.07
CA LYS A 148 27.25 -8.72 0.02
C LYS A 148 26.69 -8.91 -1.39
N GLY A 149 25.37 -9.00 -1.53
CA GLY A 149 24.69 -9.24 -2.82
C GLY A 149 24.66 -10.71 -3.25
N GLU A 150 24.97 -11.64 -2.35
CA GLU A 150 24.88 -13.07 -2.62
C GLU A 150 23.42 -13.54 -2.56
N THR A 151 23.06 -14.49 -3.42
CA THR A 151 21.74 -15.12 -3.37
C THR A 151 21.64 -16.01 -2.14
N VAL A 152 20.65 -15.79 -1.29
CA VAL A 152 20.48 -16.50 -0.02
C VAL A 152 19.15 -17.25 -0.01
N GLU A 153 19.19 -18.52 0.41
CA GLU A 153 17.98 -19.28 0.70
C GLU A 153 17.55 -19.08 2.16
N TRP A 154 16.48 -18.30 2.34
CA TRP A 154 15.92 -17.99 3.66
C TRP A 154 15.14 -19.17 4.24
N GLN A 155 15.51 -19.59 5.43
CA GLN A 155 14.84 -20.65 6.19
C GLN A 155 13.48 -20.16 6.71
N ARG A 156 12.62 -21.11 7.14
CA ARG A 156 11.27 -20.76 7.66
C ARG A 156 11.31 -19.76 8.83
N GLN A 157 12.25 -19.93 9.76
CA GLN A 157 12.39 -19.02 10.90
C GLN A 157 12.89 -17.63 10.49
N ASP A 158 13.76 -17.56 9.49
CA ASP A 158 14.24 -16.28 8.94
C ASP A 158 13.13 -15.52 8.26
N ARG A 159 12.29 -16.22 7.46
CA ARG A 159 11.12 -15.62 6.84
C ARG A 159 10.17 -15.01 7.87
N GLN A 160 9.95 -15.69 9.01
CA GLN A 160 9.13 -15.12 10.09
C GLN A 160 9.72 -13.83 10.67
N ARG A 161 11.07 -13.73 10.79
CA ARG A 161 11.74 -12.50 11.22
C ARG A 161 11.61 -11.40 10.17
N LEU A 162 11.81 -11.73 8.89
CA LEU A 162 11.65 -10.79 7.79
C LEU A 162 10.20 -10.29 7.67
N GLU A 163 9.20 -11.17 7.78
CA GLU A 163 7.79 -10.79 7.81
C GLU A 163 7.44 -9.86 8.98
N ALA A 164 8.06 -10.05 10.15
CA ALA A 164 7.89 -9.14 11.27
C ALA A 164 8.50 -7.76 10.97
N LEU A 165 9.67 -7.73 10.32
CA LEU A 165 10.31 -6.50 9.86
C LEU A 165 9.47 -5.81 8.78
N GLU A 166 8.91 -6.56 7.82
CA GLU A 166 8.00 -6.03 6.79
C GLU A 166 6.82 -5.30 7.41
N LYS A 167 6.09 -5.98 8.31
CA LYS A 167 4.94 -5.38 9.01
C LYS A 167 5.32 -4.11 9.79
N TYR A 168 6.50 -4.10 10.39
CA TYR A 168 6.98 -2.93 11.11
C TYR A 168 7.41 -1.81 10.17
N ALA A 169 8.10 -2.12 9.08
CA ALA A 169 8.52 -1.15 8.07
C ALA A 169 7.33 -0.47 7.37
N THR A 170 6.20 -1.18 7.15
CA THR A 170 5.00 -0.58 6.53
C THR A 170 4.38 0.54 7.37
N LEU A 171 4.68 0.65 8.68
CA LEU A 171 4.27 1.78 9.50
C LEU A 171 4.82 3.12 8.98
N LEU A 172 5.86 3.08 8.15
CA LEU A 172 6.38 4.28 7.49
C LEU A 172 5.32 4.97 6.61
N ALA A 173 4.42 4.19 6.00
CA ALA A 173 3.28 4.75 5.25
C ALA A 173 2.34 5.58 6.15
N ASP A 174 2.09 5.14 7.39
CA ASP A 174 1.28 5.90 8.36
C ASP A 174 1.98 7.20 8.78
N ILE A 175 3.32 7.17 8.93
CA ILE A 175 4.12 8.36 9.24
C ILE A 175 3.95 9.42 8.15
N LEU A 176 4.17 9.01 6.89
CA LEU A 176 4.06 9.89 5.74
C LEU A 176 2.66 10.50 5.63
N ARG A 177 1.62 9.67 5.85
CA ARG A 177 0.23 10.11 5.82
C ARG A 177 -0.11 11.13 6.91
N MET A 178 0.44 10.97 8.11
CA MET A 178 0.15 11.81 9.28
C MET A 178 1.09 13.01 9.40
N GLY A 179 2.15 13.09 8.59
CA GLY A 179 3.19 14.12 8.71
C GLY A 179 3.93 14.07 10.06
N LEU A 180 4.02 12.89 10.67
CA LEU A 180 4.67 12.70 11.96
C LEU A 180 6.18 12.61 11.79
N ASN A 181 6.93 13.17 12.75
CA ASN A 181 8.36 12.95 12.82
C ASN A 181 8.70 11.58 13.45
N SER A 182 9.89 11.06 13.15
CA SER A 182 10.36 9.74 13.59
C SER A 182 10.35 9.54 15.11
N ASP A 183 10.56 10.59 15.90
CA ASP A 183 10.58 10.51 17.37
C ASP A 183 9.18 10.35 17.98
N SER A 184 8.20 11.01 17.42
CA SER A 184 6.79 10.89 17.83
C SER A 184 6.25 9.50 17.51
N LEU A 185 6.73 8.91 16.43
CA LEU A 185 6.32 7.59 15.98
C LEU A 185 6.89 6.46 16.83
N ALA A 186 8.19 6.50 17.16
CA ALA A 186 8.83 5.50 18.00
C ALA A 186 8.15 5.37 19.38
N ARG A 187 7.54 6.47 19.86
CA ARG A 187 6.73 6.47 21.10
C ARG A 187 5.33 5.89 20.89
N ALA A 188 4.71 6.15 19.73
CA ALA A 188 3.37 5.69 19.41
C ALA A 188 3.34 4.20 19.01
N TYR A 189 4.39 3.74 18.34
CA TYR A 189 4.51 2.37 17.81
C TYR A 189 5.85 1.75 18.25
N PRO A 190 5.97 1.25 19.49
CA PRO A 190 7.18 0.58 19.92
C PRO A 190 7.42 -0.69 19.09
N PRO A 191 8.70 -1.00 18.77
CA PRO A 191 9.02 -2.17 17.96
C PRO A 191 8.57 -3.45 18.66
N PRO A 192 7.90 -4.38 17.97
CA PRO A 192 7.60 -5.71 18.49
C PRO A 192 8.89 -6.46 18.90
N ALA A 193 8.80 -7.34 19.91
CA ALA A 193 9.97 -8.06 20.42
C ALA A 193 10.81 -8.77 19.35
N PRO A 194 10.23 -9.46 18.33
CA PRO A 194 11.03 -10.07 17.26
C PRO A 194 11.80 -9.06 16.39
N VAL A 195 11.20 -7.88 16.15
CA VAL A 195 11.84 -6.78 15.43
C VAL A 195 13.00 -6.21 16.24
N LEU A 196 12.74 -5.90 17.51
CA LEU A 196 13.75 -5.36 18.43
C LEU A 196 14.96 -6.32 18.57
N GLU A 197 14.69 -7.61 18.74
CA GLU A 197 15.71 -8.65 18.82
C GLU A 197 16.55 -8.69 17.52
N THR A 198 15.91 -8.72 16.36
CA THR A 198 16.57 -8.78 15.06
C THR A 198 17.41 -7.52 14.79
N MET A 199 16.85 -6.33 15.02
CA MET A 199 17.56 -5.07 14.79
C MET A 199 18.76 -4.90 15.74
N ASN A 200 18.62 -5.31 17.02
CA ASN A 200 19.71 -5.29 17.98
C ASN A 200 20.84 -6.26 17.62
N MET A 201 20.51 -7.48 17.15
CA MET A 201 21.51 -8.44 16.68
C MET A 201 22.35 -7.88 15.52
N LEU A 202 21.73 -7.06 14.67
CA LEU A 202 22.38 -6.45 13.51
C LEU A 202 23.02 -5.08 13.83
N GLY A 203 22.95 -4.62 15.09
CA GLY A 203 23.48 -3.32 15.49
C GLY A 203 22.79 -2.12 14.83
N ARG A 204 21.53 -2.30 14.39
CA ARG A 204 20.72 -1.24 13.75
C ARG A 204 19.66 -0.70 14.72
N SER A 205 19.27 0.56 14.52
CA SER A 205 18.18 1.16 15.29
C SER A 205 16.85 0.47 14.96
N ALA A 206 16.04 0.17 15.99
CA ALA A 206 14.73 -0.47 15.80
C ALA A 206 13.65 0.58 15.45
N THR A 207 13.77 1.23 14.31
CA THR A 207 12.81 2.19 13.75
C THR A 207 12.22 1.65 12.45
N PRO A 208 10.98 2.05 12.05
CA PRO A 208 10.40 1.66 10.77
C PRO A 208 11.29 1.99 9.57
N GLN A 209 11.94 3.16 9.60
CA GLN A 209 12.87 3.58 8.55
C GLN A 209 14.08 2.65 8.44
N ALA A 210 14.69 2.28 9.57
CA ALA A 210 15.84 1.38 9.57
C ALA A 210 15.46 -0.06 9.18
N ALA A 211 14.24 -0.51 9.54
CA ALA A 211 13.71 -1.80 9.10
C ALA A 211 13.46 -1.81 7.57
N PHE A 212 12.89 -0.74 7.02
CA PHE A 212 12.71 -0.57 5.58
C PHE A 212 14.06 -0.61 4.84
N GLN A 213 15.04 0.17 5.31
CA GLN A 213 16.37 0.18 4.71
C GLN A 213 17.06 -1.19 4.78
N LEU A 214 16.90 -1.91 5.90
CA LEU A 214 17.43 -3.26 6.02
C LEU A 214 16.84 -4.23 4.99
N LEU A 215 15.51 -4.17 4.77
CA LEU A 215 14.84 -5.03 3.78
C LEU A 215 15.33 -4.75 2.35
N ILE A 216 15.65 -3.49 2.04
CA ILE A 216 16.26 -3.11 0.76
C ILE A 216 17.70 -3.63 0.69
N ASP A 217 18.52 -3.40 1.72
CA ASP A 217 19.91 -3.82 1.77
C ASP A 217 20.06 -5.35 1.62
N LEU A 218 19.08 -6.12 2.10
CA LEU A 218 19.00 -7.57 1.96
C LEU A 218 18.51 -8.04 0.58
N GLY A 219 18.11 -7.14 -0.31
CA GLY A 219 17.44 -7.47 -1.57
C GLY A 219 16.06 -8.14 -1.39
N TRP A 220 15.48 -8.04 -0.17
CA TRP A 220 14.15 -8.58 0.12
C TRP A 220 13.04 -7.69 -0.43
N TRP A 221 13.25 -6.38 -0.42
CA TRP A 221 12.39 -5.38 -1.02
C TRP A 221 13.12 -4.56 -2.09
N SER A 222 12.34 -4.08 -3.07
CA SER A 222 12.82 -3.06 -4.01
C SER A 222 13.07 -1.72 -3.29
N PRO A 223 14.03 -0.90 -3.74
CA PRO A 223 14.16 0.48 -3.28
C PRO A 223 12.87 1.32 -3.46
N HIS A 224 12.05 0.95 -4.44
CA HIS A 224 10.77 1.59 -4.80
C HIS A 224 9.56 0.78 -4.31
N GLU A 225 9.72 -0.01 -3.23
CA GLU A 225 8.61 -0.80 -2.68
C GLU A 225 7.44 0.09 -2.27
N ASN A 226 6.23 -0.27 -2.72
CA ASN A 226 5.03 0.50 -2.44
C ASN A 226 4.49 0.22 -1.03
N LEU A 227 4.94 1.02 -0.06
CA LEU A 227 4.56 0.87 1.35
C LEU A 227 3.07 1.14 1.58
N PHE A 228 2.45 2.02 0.79
CA PHE A 228 1.02 2.31 0.91
C PHE A 228 0.17 1.12 0.49
N LEU A 229 0.55 0.45 -0.60
CA LEU A 229 -0.09 -0.78 -1.05
C LEU A 229 0.11 -1.92 -0.05
N ARG A 230 1.33 -2.10 0.47
CA ARG A 230 1.61 -3.13 1.49
C ARG A 230 0.87 -2.89 2.81
N ARG A 231 0.61 -1.64 3.15
CA ARG A 231 -0.14 -1.26 4.36
C ARG A 231 -1.63 -1.36 4.19
N SER A 232 -2.12 -1.34 2.96
CA SER A 232 -3.53 -1.42 2.63
C SER A 232 -4.09 -2.84 2.79
N SER A 233 -5.40 -2.95 2.82
CA SER A 233 -6.13 -4.22 2.76
C SER A 233 -6.38 -4.72 1.33
N ILE A 234 -5.85 -4.02 0.33
CA ILE A 234 -6.10 -4.28 -1.09
C ILE A 234 -5.51 -5.65 -1.50
N PRO A 235 -6.32 -6.57 -2.03
CA PRO A 235 -5.84 -7.86 -2.51
C PRO A 235 -5.10 -7.68 -3.85
N VAL A 236 -3.78 -7.86 -3.84
CA VAL A 236 -2.95 -7.74 -5.06
C VAL A 236 -3.14 -8.94 -5.98
N GLN A 237 -3.28 -10.15 -5.41
CA GLN A 237 -3.43 -11.39 -6.16
C GLN A 237 -4.85 -11.95 -6.02
N PHE A 238 -5.31 -12.64 -7.04
CA PHE A 238 -6.57 -13.38 -6.97
C PHE A 238 -6.37 -14.71 -6.22
N PRO A 239 -7.34 -15.13 -5.40
CA PRO A 239 -7.37 -16.46 -4.85
C PRO A 239 -7.44 -17.53 -5.98
N ASN A 240 -6.76 -18.67 -5.81
CA ASN A 240 -6.76 -19.75 -6.81
C ASN A 240 -8.18 -20.18 -7.20
N LYS A 241 -9.10 -20.26 -6.24
CA LYS A 241 -10.50 -20.60 -6.50
C LYS A 241 -11.17 -19.64 -7.50
N VAL A 242 -10.89 -18.33 -7.39
CA VAL A 242 -11.44 -17.32 -8.32
C VAL A 242 -10.86 -17.49 -9.72
N LEU A 243 -9.55 -17.80 -9.82
CA LEU A 243 -8.91 -18.09 -11.11
C LEU A 243 -9.46 -19.37 -11.75
N GLU A 244 -9.71 -20.40 -10.96
CA GLU A 244 -10.33 -21.64 -11.43
C GLU A 244 -11.76 -21.39 -11.94
N VAL A 245 -12.57 -20.61 -11.23
CA VAL A 245 -13.92 -20.21 -11.67
C VAL A 245 -13.84 -19.41 -12.98
N ALA A 246 -12.92 -18.45 -13.08
CA ALA A 246 -12.72 -17.68 -14.31
C ALA A 246 -12.40 -18.59 -15.51
N GLN A 247 -11.51 -19.58 -15.32
CA GLN A 247 -11.18 -20.54 -16.37
C GLN A 247 -12.38 -21.45 -16.73
N GLN A 248 -13.14 -21.90 -15.75
CA GLN A 248 -14.34 -22.71 -15.99
C GLN A 248 -15.39 -21.96 -16.82
N LEU A 249 -15.57 -20.66 -16.58
CA LEU A 249 -16.49 -19.82 -17.36
C LEU A 249 -16.04 -19.65 -18.81
N LEU A 250 -14.72 -19.61 -19.06
CA LEU A 250 -14.17 -19.58 -20.42
C LEU A 250 -14.40 -20.91 -21.14
N ASP A 251 -14.15 -22.02 -20.45
CA ASP A 251 -14.28 -23.37 -21.03
C ASP A 251 -15.75 -23.76 -21.25
N SER A 252 -16.64 -23.25 -20.43
CA SER A 252 -18.06 -23.53 -20.42
C SER A 252 -18.90 -22.29 -20.10
N PRO A 253 -19.08 -21.40 -21.10
CA PRO A 253 -19.80 -20.14 -20.89
C PRO A 253 -21.23 -20.39 -20.37
N PRO A 254 -21.69 -19.64 -19.34
CA PRO A 254 -23.03 -19.79 -18.80
C PRO A 254 -24.10 -19.45 -19.83
N THR A 255 -25.31 -19.93 -19.64
CA THR A 255 -26.46 -19.52 -20.45
C THR A 255 -26.70 -18.02 -20.30
N ASP A 256 -26.95 -17.34 -21.41
CA ASP A 256 -27.28 -15.91 -21.35
C ASP A 256 -28.69 -15.71 -20.79
N LEU A 257 -28.79 -14.95 -19.70
CA LEU A 257 -30.07 -14.60 -19.10
C LEU A 257 -30.87 -13.59 -19.96
N ASP A 258 -30.17 -12.80 -20.78
CA ASP A 258 -30.77 -11.82 -21.69
C ASP A 258 -30.96 -12.43 -23.09
N ALA A 259 -31.78 -13.50 -23.19
CA ALA A 259 -31.94 -14.27 -24.42
C ALA A 259 -32.41 -13.45 -25.64
N ASN A 260 -33.04 -12.29 -25.42
CA ASN A 260 -33.58 -11.42 -26.46
C ASN A 260 -32.77 -10.13 -26.61
N ARG A 261 -31.44 -10.24 -26.63
CA ARG A 261 -30.58 -9.07 -26.86
C ARG A 261 -30.92 -8.36 -28.16
N LEU A 262 -30.96 -7.03 -28.12
CA LEU A 262 -31.14 -6.20 -29.32
C LEU A 262 -29.91 -6.35 -30.22
N ASP A 263 -30.10 -6.76 -31.46
CA ASP A 263 -29.01 -6.87 -32.44
C ASP A 263 -28.67 -5.51 -33.03
N LEU A 264 -27.54 -4.95 -32.61
CA LEU A 264 -26.97 -3.71 -33.10
C LEU A 264 -25.65 -3.94 -33.86
N THR A 265 -25.36 -5.18 -34.27
CA THR A 265 -24.12 -5.56 -34.97
C THR A 265 -23.98 -4.90 -36.35
N HIS A 266 -25.07 -4.34 -36.89
CA HIS A 266 -25.11 -3.61 -38.15
C HIS A 266 -24.58 -2.17 -38.04
N LEU A 267 -24.50 -1.62 -36.81
CA LEU A 267 -23.99 -0.27 -36.60
C LEU A 267 -22.45 -0.27 -36.59
N LYS A 268 -21.86 0.84 -37.08
CA LYS A 268 -20.43 1.07 -36.85
C LYS A 268 -20.24 1.48 -35.40
N VAL A 269 -19.45 0.72 -34.66
CA VAL A 269 -19.14 0.98 -33.27
C VAL A 269 -17.68 1.42 -33.15
N TYR A 270 -17.46 2.55 -32.50
CA TYR A 270 -16.16 3.15 -32.25
C TYR A 270 -15.86 3.03 -30.76
N THR A 271 -14.77 2.34 -30.38
CA THR A 271 -14.20 2.41 -29.03
C THR A 271 -13.04 3.37 -29.04
N VAL A 272 -12.93 4.24 -28.04
CA VAL A 272 -11.93 5.32 -27.98
C VAL A 272 -11.27 5.30 -26.62
N ASP A 273 -10.00 4.90 -26.57
CA ASP A 273 -9.22 4.71 -25.37
C ASP A 273 -7.76 5.12 -25.55
N ASP A 274 -6.99 5.15 -24.46
CA ASP A 274 -5.53 5.23 -24.58
C ASP A 274 -4.97 3.94 -25.20
N GLU A 275 -3.88 4.03 -25.95
CA GLU A 275 -3.27 2.89 -26.67
C GLU A 275 -3.01 1.68 -25.75
N SER A 276 -2.61 1.93 -24.52
CA SER A 276 -2.27 0.91 -23.52
C SER A 276 -3.48 0.25 -22.85
N THR A 277 -4.70 0.75 -23.06
CA THR A 277 -5.92 0.21 -22.44
C THR A 277 -6.25 -1.18 -22.99
N THR A 278 -6.43 -2.16 -22.13
CA THR A 278 -6.79 -3.53 -22.50
C THR A 278 -8.21 -3.92 -22.11
N GLU A 279 -8.78 -3.25 -21.12
CA GLU A 279 -10.15 -3.41 -20.64
C GLU A 279 -11.03 -2.33 -21.29
N ILE A 280 -11.74 -2.66 -22.37
CA ILE A 280 -12.57 -1.70 -23.11
C ILE A 280 -14.00 -1.75 -22.59
N ASP A 281 -14.40 -0.73 -21.84
CA ASP A 281 -15.72 -0.64 -21.22
C ASP A 281 -16.79 -0.06 -22.15
N ASP A 282 -16.46 0.89 -23.04
CA ASP A 282 -17.43 1.67 -23.78
C ASP A 282 -17.15 1.78 -25.27
N GLY A 283 -18.24 1.99 -26.02
CA GLY A 283 -18.22 2.22 -27.45
C GLY A 283 -19.37 3.11 -27.86
N LEU A 284 -19.23 3.81 -28.96
CA LEU A 284 -20.18 4.80 -29.47
C LEU A 284 -20.65 4.44 -30.87
N SER A 285 -21.91 4.68 -31.17
CA SER A 285 -22.48 4.59 -32.50
C SER A 285 -23.50 5.71 -32.74
N TRP A 286 -23.79 5.95 -33.97
CA TRP A 286 -24.77 6.94 -34.37
C TRP A 286 -25.63 6.42 -35.52
N GLU A 287 -26.90 6.76 -35.53
CA GLU A 287 -27.81 6.46 -36.63
C GLU A 287 -28.84 7.58 -36.87
N THR A 288 -29.36 7.67 -38.07
CA THR A 288 -30.53 8.49 -38.39
C THR A 288 -31.78 7.62 -38.37
N LEU A 289 -32.75 8.00 -37.56
CA LEU A 289 -34.04 7.34 -37.47
C LEU A 289 -34.91 7.59 -38.72
N PRO A 290 -35.94 6.73 -38.98
CA PRO A 290 -36.85 6.92 -40.16
C PRO A 290 -37.57 8.25 -40.17
N ASP A 291 -37.76 8.87 -39.02
CA ASP A 291 -38.41 10.20 -38.85
C ASP A 291 -37.41 11.37 -39.02
N GLY A 292 -36.13 11.08 -39.28
CA GLY A 292 -35.07 12.06 -39.49
C GLY A 292 -34.37 12.52 -38.24
N ARG A 293 -34.77 12.07 -37.04
CA ARG A 293 -34.07 12.36 -35.79
C ARG A 293 -32.73 11.58 -35.72
N GLU A 294 -31.79 12.17 -35.03
CA GLU A 294 -30.49 11.54 -34.74
C GLU A 294 -30.59 10.72 -33.46
N ARG A 295 -30.13 9.44 -33.48
CA ARG A 295 -30.00 8.62 -32.29
C ARG A 295 -28.53 8.32 -32.07
N LEU A 296 -28.04 8.72 -30.90
CA LEU A 296 -26.77 8.30 -30.35
C LEU A 296 -26.94 6.98 -29.60
N TRP A 297 -26.01 6.07 -29.79
CA TRP A 297 -25.88 4.89 -28.96
C TRP A 297 -24.59 4.94 -28.14
N VAL A 298 -24.74 4.73 -26.83
CA VAL A 298 -23.62 4.46 -25.92
C VAL A 298 -23.70 2.99 -25.51
N HIS A 299 -22.72 2.22 -25.88
CA HIS A 299 -22.62 0.78 -25.62
C HIS A 299 -21.66 0.56 -24.50
N ILE A 300 -22.12 -0.08 -23.42
CA ILE A 300 -21.27 -0.39 -22.27
C ILE A 300 -21.10 -1.90 -22.20
N ALA A 301 -19.87 -2.37 -22.03
CA ALA A 301 -19.53 -3.77 -21.82
C ALA A 301 -20.41 -4.39 -20.73
N ASP A 302 -20.81 -5.64 -20.92
CA ASP A 302 -21.73 -6.34 -20.02
C ASP A 302 -21.06 -7.49 -19.25
N PRO A 303 -20.25 -7.21 -18.20
CA PRO A 303 -19.67 -8.26 -17.37
C PRO A 303 -20.71 -9.12 -16.69
N THR A 304 -21.92 -8.58 -16.41
CA THR A 304 -23.03 -9.32 -15.77
C THR A 304 -23.56 -10.46 -16.63
N ARG A 305 -23.08 -10.63 -17.87
CA ARG A 305 -23.24 -11.81 -18.70
C ARG A 305 -22.52 -13.04 -18.14
N TRP A 306 -21.42 -12.81 -17.37
CA TRP A 306 -20.46 -13.82 -16.95
C TRP A 306 -20.55 -14.19 -15.46
N LEU A 307 -21.22 -13.37 -14.66
CA LEU A 307 -21.33 -13.55 -13.22
C LEU A 307 -22.75 -13.18 -12.76
N ILE A 308 -23.14 -13.73 -11.64
CA ILE A 308 -24.39 -13.41 -10.97
C ILE A 308 -24.10 -12.83 -9.58
N PRO A 309 -25.00 -12.01 -9.02
CA PRO A 309 -24.84 -11.47 -7.67
C PRO A 309 -24.53 -12.55 -6.64
N GLU A 310 -23.53 -12.33 -5.81
CA GLU A 310 -23.09 -13.17 -4.69
C GLU A 310 -22.34 -14.46 -5.11
N ASP A 311 -21.98 -14.64 -6.38
CA ASP A 311 -21.05 -15.70 -6.77
C ASP A 311 -19.59 -15.34 -6.39
N GLU A 312 -18.66 -16.27 -6.60
CA GLU A 312 -17.25 -16.09 -6.26
C GLU A 312 -16.60 -14.89 -6.96
N LEU A 313 -16.96 -14.62 -8.22
CA LEU A 313 -16.42 -13.49 -8.98
C LEU A 313 -16.99 -12.17 -8.48
N ASP A 314 -18.31 -12.11 -8.21
CA ASP A 314 -18.97 -10.93 -7.66
C ASP A 314 -18.42 -10.56 -6.28
N LEU A 315 -18.28 -11.56 -5.40
CA LEU A 315 -17.74 -11.34 -4.06
C LEU A 315 -16.28 -10.83 -4.07
N GLU A 316 -15.47 -11.37 -4.98
CA GLU A 316 -14.09 -10.89 -5.13
C GLU A 316 -14.05 -9.47 -5.75
N ALA A 317 -14.86 -9.20 -6.78
CA ALA A 317 -14.99 -7.87 -7.38
C ALA A 317 -15.49 -6.83 -6.37
N ARG A 318 -16.49 -7.18 -5.55
CA ARG A 318 -17.00 -6.36 -4.44
C ARG A 318 -15.92 -6.03 -3.42
N LYS A 319 -15.12 -7.03 -3.05
CA LYS A 319 -13.99 -6.85 -2.11
C LYS A 319 -12.93 -5.93 -2.68
N ARG A 320 -12.65 -6.00 -3.99
CA ARG A 320 -11.70 -5.12 -4.68
C ARG A 320 -12.25 -3.72 -4.89
N GLY A 321 -13.55 -3.59 -5.12
CA GLY A 321 -14.24 -2.31 -5.30
C GLY A 321 -13.97 -1.61 -6.63
N SER A 322 -12.74 -1.63 -7.11
CA SER A 322 -12.31 -1.05 -8.40
C SER A 322 -10.99 -1.63 -8.87
N THR A 323 -10.69 -1.56 -10.16
CA THR A 323 -9.33 -1.66 -10.70
C THR A 323 -8.50 -0.49 -10.17
N VAL A 324 -7.25 -0.73 -9.80
CA VAL A 324 -6.30 0.25 -9.28
C VAL A 324 -5.24 0.51 -10.33
N TYR A 325 -5.04 1.75 -10.71
CA TYR A 325 -4.04 2.17 -11.69
C TYR A 325 -2.85 2.82 -10.98
N LEU A 326 -1.72 2.11 -10.96
CA LEU A 326 -0.48 2.59 -10.39
C LEU A 326 0.53 2.91 -11.50
N PRO A 327 1.47 3.80 -11.29
CA PRO A 327 2.55 4.04 -12.25
C PRO A 327 3.28 2.78 -12.72
N THR A 328 3.37 1.77 -11.84
CA THR A 328 4.06 0.49 -12.08
C THR A 328 3.19 -0.60 -12.70
N GLY A 329 1.91 -0.34 -12.94
CA GLY A 329 0.95 -1.31 -13.48
C GLY A 329 -0.40 -1.25 -12.81
N MET A 330 -1.32 -2.12 -13.18
CA MET A 330 -2.67 -2.14 -12.60
C MET A 330 -2.91 -3.38 -11.74
N ILE A 331 -3.83 -3.24 -10.78
CA ILE A 331 -4.42 -4.32 -10.01
C ILE A 331 -5.88 -4.43 -10.43
N PRO A 332 -6.25 -5.40 -11.29
CA PRO A 332 -7.57 -5.45 -11.90
C PRO A 332 -8.67 -5.89 -10.91
N MET A 333 -9.91 -5.45 -11.17
CA MET A 333 -11.09 -5.86 -10.40
C MET A 333 -11.50 -7.31 -10.73
N PHE A 334 -11.36 -7.74 -11.97
CA PHE A 334 -11.59 -9.10 -12.43
C PHE A 334 -10.31 -9.79 -12.91
N PRO A 335 -10.24 -11.13 -12.93
CA PRO A 335 -9.15 -11.86 -13.56
C PRO A 335 -8.95 -11.42 -15.01
N GLU A 336 -7.70 -11.13 -15.40
CA GLU A 336 -7.33 -10.58 -16.70
C GLU A 336 -7.93 -11.37 -17.87
N VAL A 337 -7.95 -12.70 -17.77
CA VAL A 337 -8.50 -13.59 -18.81
C VAL A 337 -9.98 -13.34 -19.13
N LEU A 338 -10.75 -12.80 -18.18
CA LEU A 338 -12.14 -12.38 -18.37
C LEU A 338 -12.22 -10.91 -18.76
N ALA A 339 -11.51 -10.04 -18.02
CA ALA A 339 -11.59 -8.60 -18.16
C ALA A 339 -11.15 -8.09 -19.54
N THR A 340 -10.04 -8.61 -20.07
CA THR A 340 -9.49 -8.22 -21.37
C THR A 340 -10.07 -9.05 -22.54
N GLY A 341 -10.84 -10.08 -22.23
CA GLY A 341 -11.42 -11.01 -23.18
C GLY A 341 -12.94 -10.85 -23.31
N PRO A 342 -13.72 -11.81 -22.78
CA PRO A 342 -15.15 -11.88 -23.03
C PRO A 342 -15.97 -10.79 -22.33
N MET A 343 -15.43 -10.10 -21.33
CA MET A 343 -16.07 -8.95 -20.69
C MET A 343 -15.82 -7.65 -21.44
N SER A 344 -14.77 -7.56 -22.25
CA SER A 344 -14.34 -6.35 -22.97
C SER A 344 -14.98 -6.22 -24.34
N LEU A 345 -15.12 -4.99 -24.86
CA LEU A 345 -15.59 -4.70 -26.21
C LEU A 345 -14.46 -4.89 -27.23
N VAL A 346 -14.21 -6.13 -27.63
CA VAL A 346 -13.09 -6.49 -28.50
C VAL A 346 -13.40 -6.23 -29.96
N GLN A 347 -12.55 -5.47 -30.64
CA GLN A 347 -12.69 -5.13 -32.06
C GLN A 347 -12.90 -6.38 -32.93
N GLY A 348 -13.87 -6.28 -33.84
CA GLY A 348 -14.20 -7.34 -34.81
C GLY A 348 -14.95 -8.54 -34.26
N LYS A 349 -15.15 -8.63 -32.94
CA LYS A 349 -15.93 -9.72 -32.29
C LYS A 349 -17.33 -9.24 -31.95
N VAL A 350 -18.29 -10.17 -31.91
CA VAL A 350 -19.61 -9.90 -31.36
C VAL A 350 -19.49 -9.90 -29.84
N CYS A 351 -19.84 -8.77 -29.23
CA CYS A 351 -19.76 -8.54 -27.78
C CYS A 351 -21.14 -8.29 -27.20
N CYS A 352 -21.36 -8.76 -25.98
CA CYS A 352 -22.54 -8.41 -25.18
C CYS A 352 -22.34 -7.03 -24.56
N ALA A 353 -23.36 -6.17 -24.69
CA ALA A 353 -23.35 -4.84 -24.12
C ALA A 353 -24.70 -4.50 -23.48
N LEU A 354 -24.69 -3.50 -22.58
CA LEU A 354 -25.87 -2.74 -22.21
C LEU A 354 -25.83 -1.43 -22.99
N SER A 355 -26.77 -1.25 -23.93
CA SER A 355 -26.76 -0.13 -24.86
C SER A 355 -27.84 0.90 -24.52
N PHE A 356 -27.44 2.17 -24.52
CA PHE A 356 -28.27 3.32 -24.26
C PHE A 356 -28.51 4.05 -25.58
N GLY A 357 -29.72 3.96 -26.14
CA GLY A 357 -30.13 4.69 -27.32
C GLY A 357 -30.78 6.01 -26.93
N ILE A 358 -30.19 7.13 -27.35
CA ILE A 358 -30.52 8.47 -26.84
C ILE A 358 -30.81 9.42 -27.98
N VAL A 359 -31.93 10.15 -27.88
CA VAL A 359 -32.29 11.25 -28.77
C VAL A 359 -32.22 12.55 -27.99
N LEU A 360 -31.52 13.54 -28.51
CA LEU A 360 -31.40 14.87 -27.94
C LEU A 360 -32.26 15.86 -28.71
N ASP A 361 -32.87 16.79 -28.02
CA ASP A 361 -33.54 17.96 -28.62
C ASP A 361 -32.53 18.94 -29.23
N GLU A 362 -33.01 20.00 -29.84
CA GLU A 362 -32.17 21.04 -30.49
C GLU A 362 -31.24 21.75 -29.49
N ASN A 363 -31.61 21.78 -28.21
CA ASN A 363 -30.80 22.42 -27.13
C ASN A 363 -29.80 21.46 -26.49
N GLY A 364 -29.90 20.16 -26.72
CA GLY A 364 -29.06 19.14 -26.12
C GLY A 364 -29.65 18.49 -24.86
N ALA A 365 -30.94 18.75 -24.54
CA ALA A 365 -31.62 17.98 -23.50
C ALA A 365 -32.02 16.61 -24.03
N VAL A 366 -32.13 15.62 -23.14
CA VAL A 366 -32.59 14.27 -23.48
C VAL A 366 -34.12 14.35 -23.77
N GLU A 367 -34.51 14.15 -25.03
CA GLU A 367 -35.90 14.10 -25.50
C GLU A 367 -36.48 12.71 -25.31
N ASP A 368 -35.76 11.66 -25.75
CA ASP A 368 -36.17 10.27 -25.67
C ASP A 368 -34.98 9.36 -25.43
N PHE A 369 -35.20 8.24 -24.80
CA PHE A 369 -34.18 7.24 -24.57
C PHE A 369 -34.70 5.82 -24.41
N SER A 370 -33.85 4.84 -24.68
CA SER A 370 -34.11 3.43 -24.40
C SER A 370 -32.85 2.73 -23.89
N ILE A 371 -33.02 1.68 -23.07
CA ILE A 371 -31.92 0.88 -22.54
C ILE A 371 -32.17 -0.57 -22.88
N HIS A 372 -31.17 -1.23 -23.48
CA HIS A 372 -31.29 -2.61 -23.93
C HIS A 372 -30.04 -3.43 -23.67
N PRO A 373 -30.18 -4.65 -23.12
CA PRO A 373 -29.16 -5.67 -23.34
C PRO A 373 -29.02 -5.88 -24.86
N SER A 374 -27.82 -5.86 -25.40
CA SER A 374 -27.59 -5.84 -26.85
C SER A 374 -26.41 -6.71 -27.27
N LEU A 375 -26.34 -6.97 -28.56
CA LEU A 375 -25.15 -7.50 -29.26
C LEU A 375 -24.60 -6.38 -30.12
N ILE A 376 -23.31 -6.14 -30.02
CA ILE A 376 -22.61 -5.16 -30.85
C ILE A 376 -21.35 -5.80 -31.44
N LYS A 377 -20.80 -5.18 -32.49
CA LYS A 377 -19.53 -5.59 -33.08
C LYS A 377 -18.65 -4.38 -33.25
N PRO A 378 -17.71 -4.08 -32.32
CA PRO A 378 -16.80 -2.95 -32.45
C PRO A 378 -16.08 -2.98 -33.79
N THR A 379 -16.26 -1.89 -34.58
CA THR A 379 -15.69 -1.75 -35.91
C THR A 379 -14.27 -1.22 -35.81
N TYR A 380 -14.09 -0.18 -35.00
CA TYR A 380 -12.83 0.50 -34.83
C TYR A 380 -12.46 0.57 -33.36
N ARG A 381 -11.18 0.32 -33.08
CA ARG A 381 -10.53 0.67 -31.83
C ARG A 381 -9.58 1.83 -32.12
N LEU A 382 -9.96 3.01 -31.65
CA LEU A 382 -9.25 4.26 -31.91
C LEU A 382 -8.57 4.73 -30.62
N THR A 383 -7.48 5.48 -30.76
CA THR A 383 -6.93 6.29 -29.68
C THR A 383 -7.60 7.66 -29.65
N TYR A 384 -7.40 8.42 -28.57
CA TYR A 384 -7.87 9.80 -28.50
C TYR A 384 -7.23 10.65 -29.60
N GLU A 385 -5.95 10.43 -29.86
CA GLU A 385 -5.18 11.10 -30.92
C GLU A 385 -5.74 10.80 -32.29
N ASP A 386 -6.10 9.55 -32.61
CA ASP A 386 -6.76 9.17 -33.88
C ASP A 386 -8.06 9.94 -34.08
N VAL A 387 -8.89 10.05 -33.01
CA VAL A 387 -10.16 10.78 -33.09
C VAL A 387 -9.95 12.28 -33.23
N ASP A 388 -8.99 12.87 -32.55
CA ASP A 388 -8.64 14.30 -32.70
C ASP A 388 -8.18 14.58 -34.14
N GLU A 389 -7.31 13.75 -34.73
CA GLU A 389 -6.90 13.87 -36.14
C GLU A 389 -8.09 13.73 -37.10
N MET A 390 -8.98 12.74 -36.85
CA MET A 390 -10.19 12.57 -37.70
C MET A 390 -11.11 13.79 -37.65
N LEU A 391 -11.26 14.42 -36.50
CA LEU A 391 -12.07 15.63 -36.33
C LEU A 391 -11.44 16.84 -36.97
N GLU A 392 -10.11 16.99 -36.94
CA GLU A 392 -9.38 18.08 -37.62
C GLU A 392 -9.41 17.94 -39.13
N LEU A 393 -9.21 16.73 -39.65
CA LEU A 393 -9.20 16.47 -41.10
C LEU A 393 -10.60 16.41 -41.69
N GLY A 394 -11.64 16.22 -40.90
CA GLY A 394 -13.02 16.08 -41.39
C GLY A 394 -13.21 14.85 -42.27
N VAL A 395 -12.88 13.67 -41.78
CA VAL A 395 -12.86 12.40 -42.55
C VAL A 395 -14.27 12.05 -43.05
N GLU A 396 -14.51 12.24 -44.33
CA GLU A 396 -15.82 12.00 -45.00
C GLU A 396 -16.27 10.53 -44.92
N ALA A 397 -15.32 9.58 -44.81
CA ALA A 397 -15.64 8.15 -44.72
C ALA A 397 -16.27 7.73 -43.39
N GLU A 398 -16.07 8.55 -42.35
CA GLU A 398 -16.55 8.28 -41.01
C GLU A 398 -17.36 9.48 -40.44
N PRO A 399 -18.49 9.84 -41.09
CA PRO A 399 -19.30 11.00 -40.70
C PRO A 399 -19.91 10.86 -39.30
N GLU A 400 -20.00 9.64 -38.80
CA GLU A 400 -20.56 9.33 -37.47
C GLU A 400 -19.74 9.99 -36.36
N ILE A 401 -18.41 10.02 -36.47
CA ILE A 401 -17.52 10.65 -35.46
C ILE A 401 -17.81 12.15 -35.36
N ALA A 402 -17.95 12.84 -36.51
CA ALA A 402 -18.31 14.26 -36.57
C ALA A 402 -19.72 14.52 -35.99
N ALA A 403 -20.67 13.64 -36.29
CA ALA A 403 -22.04 13.72 -35.73
C ALA A 403 -22.02 13.57 -34.19
N ILE A 404 -21.34 12.56 -33.68
CA ILE A 404 -21.19 12.33 -32.22
C ILE A 404 -20.52 13.53 -31.55
N ALA A 405 -19.46 14.09 -32.16
CA ALA A 405 -18.76 15.28 -31.63
C ALA A 405 -19.70 16.51 -31.57
N ASN A 406 -20.55 16.71 -32.57
CA ASN A 406 -21.55 17.77 -32.56
C ASN A 406 -22.60 17.58 -31.48
N LEU A 407 -23.06 16.34 -31.29
CA LEU A 407 -23.99 16.00 -30.17
C LEU A 407 -23.33 16.26 -28.82
N ALA A 408 -22.08 15.85 -28.64
CA ALA A 408 -21.31 16.10 -27.41
C ALA A 408 -21.17 17.59 -27.10
N LYS A 409 -20.86 18.42 -28.12
CA LYS A 409 -20.74 19.87 -27.96
C LYS A 409 -22.08 20.52 -27.58
N ARG A 410 -23.20 20.10 -28.21
CA ARG A 410 -24.55 20.58 -27.84
C ARG A 410 -24.88 20.18 -26.40
N ARG A 411 -24.58 18.92 -26.03
CA ARG A 411 -24.81 18.39 -24.69
C ARG A 411 -24.01 19.13 -23.62
N LYS A 412 -22.73 19.36 -23.85
CA LYS A 412 -21.85 20.14 -22.97
C LYS A 412 -22.40 21.55 -22.73
N THR A 413 -22.83 22.22 -23.82
CA THR A 413 -23.43 23.56 -23.75
C THR A 413 -24.71 23.55 -22.91
N TRP A 414 -25.58 22.55 -23.11
CA TRP A 414 -26.81 22.40 -22.32
C TRP A 414 -26.49 22.25 -20.83
N ARG A 415 -25.53 21.38 -20.45
CA ARG A 415 -25.16 21.20 -19.06
C ARG A 415 -24.60 22.47 -18.41
N TYR A 416 -23.82 23.27 -19.15
CA TYR A 416 -23.37 24.58 -18.67
C TYR A 416 -24.55 25.51 -18.38
N ASN A 417 -25.56 25.52 -19.24
CA ASN A 417 -26.78 26.29 -19.02
C ASN A 417 -27.59 25.77 -17.79
N GLN A 418 -27.38 24.52 -17.39
CA GLN A 418 -27.93 23.94 -16.16
C GLN A 418 -27.02 24.17 -14.92
N GLY A 419 -25.96 24.93 -15.07
CA GLY A 419 -25.03 25.27 -13.99
C GLY A 419 -23.86 24.31 -13.79
N ALA A 420 -23.52 23.49 -14.79
CA ALA A 420 -22.32 22.66 -14.71
C ALA A 420 -21.04 23.53 -14.57
N ILE A 421 -20.10 23.05 -13.78
CA ILE A 421 -18.86 23.76 -13.48
C ILE A 421 -17.71 23.02 -14.15
N SER A 422 -17.01 23.69 -15.06
CA SER A 422 -15.78 23.15 -15.65
C SER A 422 -14.54 23.65 -14.94
N ILE A 423 -13.66 22.72 -14.59
CA ILE A 423 -12.37 23.01 -13.99
C ILE A 423 -11.33 22.28 -14.84
N ASN A 424 -10.59 23.06 -15.61
CA ASN A 424 -9.57 22.52 -16.52
C ASN A 424 -8.19 22.72 -15.90
N MET A 425 -7.71 21.70 -15.17
CA MET A 425 -6.37 21.66 -14.60
C MET A 425 -5.59 20.53 -15.25
N PRO A 426 -4.30 20.72 -15.58
CA PRO A 426 -3.50 19.65 -16.13
C PRO A 426 -3.36 18.52 -15.12
N GLU A 427 -3.48 17.29 -15.59
CA GLU A 427 -3.29 16.07 -14.80
C GLU A 427 -2.07 15.31 -15.31
N ALA A 428 -1.20 14.92 -14.38
CA ALA A 428 -0.03 14.10 -14.66
C ALA A 428 -0.43 12.64 -14.83
N MET A 429 -0.04 12.01 -15.92
CA MET A 429 -0.07 10.56 -16.10
C MET A 429 1.36 10.04 -15.95
N ILE A 430 1.62 9.37 -14.82
CA ILE A 430 2.94 8.85 -14.49
C ILE A 430 3.00 7.37 -14.87
N LYS A 431 4.02 6.97 -15.62
CA LYS A 431 4.28 5.58 -16.00
C LYS A 431 5.70 5.18 -15.61
N VAL A 432 5.85 3.95 -15.15
CA VAL A 432 7.16 3.36 -14.80
C VAL A 432 7.33 2.08 -15.61
N LYS A 433 8.36 2.04 -16.42
CA LYS A 433 8.72 0.89 -17.23
C LYS A 433 10.21 0.62 -17.10
N ASP A 434 10.59 -0.59 -16.67
CA ASP A 434 11.99 -0.99 -16.51
C ASP A 434 12.84 0.02 -15.71
N ASP A 435 12.26 0.55 -14.62
CA ASP A 435 12.84 1.60 -13.75
C ASP A 435 12.92 3.00 -14.40
N ASP A 436 12.51 3.17 -15.65
CA ASP A 436 12.36 4.49 -16.27
C ASP A 436 11.01 5.10 -15.89
N ILE A 437 11.01 6.40 -15.55
CA ILE A 437 9.82 7.14 -15.16
C ILE A 437 9.51 8.17 -16.21
N SER A 438 8.32 8.10 -16.81
CA SER A 438 7.79 9.15 -17.70
C SER A 438 6.59 9.84 -17.05
N ILE A 439 6.45 11.12 -17.32
CA ILE A 439 5.29 11.92 -16.92
C ILE A 439 4.75 12.60 -18.18
N ASP A 440 3.53 12.21 -18.55
CA ASP A 440 2.78 12.81 -19.65
C ASP A 440 1.66 13.68 -19.04
N ILE A 441 1.27 14.74 -19.73
CA ILE A 441 0.10 15.54 -19.34
C ILE A 441 -1.11 15.03 -20.12
N LEU A 442 -2.19 14.76 -19.41
CA LEU A 442 -3.46 14.47 -20.03
C LEU A 442 -4.08 15.78 -20.56
N ASP A 443 -4.09 15.91 -21.87
CA ASP A 443 -4.71 17.04 -22.55
C ASP A 443 -6.25 16.97 -22.46
N ASP A 444 -6.91 18.14 -22.32
CA ASP A 444 -8.36 18.28 -22.46
C ASP A 444 -8.72 18.40 -23.96
N SER A 445 -8.40 17.36 -24.72
CA SER A 445 -8.62 17.32 -26.17
C SER A 445 -10.10 17.18 -26.55
N SER A 446 -10.43 17.45 -27.81
CA SER A 446 -11.81 17.34 -28.32
C SER A 446 -12.36 15.92 -28.20
N SER A 447 -11.53 14.92 -28.45
CA SER A 447 -11.89 13.50 -28.33
C SER A 447 -12.17 13.10 -26.89
N ARG A 448 -11.32 13.52 -25.93
CA ARG A 448 -11.54 13.26 -24.49
C ARG A 448 -12.80 13.93 -23.98
N GLN A 449 -13.08 15.16 -24.40
CA GLN A 449 -14.33 15.86 -24.08
C GLN A 449 -15.56 15.16 -24.69
N LEU A 450 -15.45 14.67 -25.92
CA LEU A 450 -16.51 13.91 -26.57
C LEU A 450 -16.86 12.66 -25.78
N VAL A 451 -15.87 11.81 -25.49
CA VAL A 451 -16.11 10.56 -24.73
C VAL A 451 -16.66 10.87 -23.35
N ALA A 452 -16.07 11.82 -22.63
CA ALA A 452 -16.54 12.22 -21.29
C ALA A 452 -18.02 12.67 -21.28
N GLU A 453 -18.45 13.48 -22.28
CA GLU A 453 -19.84 13.91 -22.40
C GLU A 453 -20.79 12.74 -22.68
N MET A 454 -20.38 11.78 -23.50
CA MET A 454 -21.18 10.58 -23.79
C MET A 454 -21.32 9.68 -22.57
N MET A 455 -20.25 9.53 -21.79
CA MET A 455 -20.28 8.78 -20.53
C MET A 455 -21.16 9.46 -19.46
N ILE A 456 -21.10 10.78 -19.35
CA ILE A 456 -21.98 11.56 -18.45
C ILE A 456 -23.45 11.40 -18.90
N LEU A 457 -23.72 11.46 -20.20
CA LEU A 457 -25.06 11.31 -20.76
C LEU A 457 -25.65 9.92 -20.48
N ALA A 458 -24.90 8.84 -20.68
CA ALA A 458 -25.31 7.48 -20.35
C ALA A 458 -25.62 7.33 -18.85
N GLY A 459 -24.79 7.92 -17.98
CA GLY A 459 -25.01 7.92 -16.53
C GLY A 459 -26.28 8.70 -16.11
N GLU A 460 -26.60 9.81 -16.79
CA GLU A 460 -27.86 10.52 -16.58
C GLU A 460 -29.05 9.67 -17.00
N VAL A 461 -29.01 9.06 -18.17
CA VAL A 461 -30.10 8.22 -18.70
C VAL A 461 -30.34 7.01 -17.79
N ALA A 462 -29.28 6.34 -17.33
CA ALA A 462 -29.37 5.26 -16.37
C ALA A 462 -30.04 5.71 -15.06
N ALA A 463 -29.68 6.89 -14.54
CA ALA A 463 -30.25 7.45 -13.34
C ALA A 463 -31.74 7.85 -13.53
N ARG A 464 -32.09 8.47 -14.66
CA ARG A 464 -33.47 8.80 -15.00
C ARG A 464 -34.36 7.55 -15.12
N TYR A 465 -33.84 6.49 -15.74
CA TYR A 465 -34.56 5.22 -15.80
C TYR A 465 -34.79 4.65 -14.40
N GLY A 466 -33.76 4.59 -13.55
CA GLY A 466 -33.89 4.14 -12.16
C GLY A 466 -34.89 4.98 -11.36
N GLN A 467 -34.89 6.30 -11.51
CA GLN A 467 -35.84 7.22 -10.88
C GLN A 467 -37.27 6.99 -11.32
N THR A 468 -37.49 6.86 -12.65
CA THR A 468 -38.81 6.67 -13.24
C THR A 468 -39.43 5.35 -12.80
N HIS A 469 -38.65 4.30 -12.67
CA HIS A 469 -39.13 2.97 -12.28
C HIS A 469 -38.94 2.64 -10.79
N ASN A 470 -38.53 3.62 -9.98
CA ASN A 470 -38.25 3.44 -8.54
C ASN A 470 -37.25 2.30 -8.24
N ILE A 471 -36.25 2.16 -9.08
CA ILE A 471 -35.16 1.17 -8.89
C ILE A 471 -34.09 1.79 -7.98
N PRO A 472 -33.72 1.16 -6.85
CA PRO A 472 -32.59 1.60 -6.06
C PRO A 472 -31.29 1.40 -6.85
N LEU A 473 -30.57 2.49 -7.11
CA LEU A 473 -29.30 2.53 -7.80
C LEU A 473 -28.24 3.24 -6.93
N PRO A 474 -26.95 3.05 -7.21
CA PRO A 474 -25.89 3.83 -6.58
C PRO A 474 -25.81 5.24 -7.22
N PHE A 475 -26.84 6.08 -6.91
CA PHE A 475 -26.84 7.46 -7.38
C PHE A 475 -25.67 8.24 -6.81
N ARG A 476 -25.15 9.17 -7.60
CA ARG A 476 -24.03 10.04 -7.19
C ARG A 476 -24.48 11.49 -7.25
N GLY A 477 -24.47 12.14 -6.10
CA GLY A 477 -24.83 13.54 -5.94
C GLY A 477 -23.64 14.40 -5.54
N GLN A 478 -23.78 15.70 -5.76
CA GLN A 478 -22.82 16.69 -5.28
C GLN A 478 -23.60 17.94 -4.89
N PRO A 479 -23.50 18.41 -3.63
CA PRO A 479 -24.13 19.63 -3.19
C PRO A 479 -23.72 20.83 -4.03
N GLN A 480 -24.59 21.84 -4.11
CA GLN A 480 -24.26 23.09 -4.77
C GLN A 480 -23.07 23.76 -4.07
N PRO A 481 -21.97 24.07 -4.79
CA PRO A 481 -20.85 24.76 -4.19
C PRO A 481 -21.20 26.21 -3.84
N GLU A 482 -20.66 26.69 -2.74
CA GLU A 482 -20.67 28.10 -2.38
C GLU A 482 -19.52 28.80 -3.12
N LEU A 483 -19.81 29.33 -4.31
CA LEU A 483 -18.82 30.03 -5.11
C LEU A 483 -18.69 31.47 -4.64
N PRO A 484 -17.47 32.06 -4.68
CA PRO A 484 -17.27 33.49 -4.48
C PRO A 484 -18.07 34.29 -5.51
N PRO A 485 -18.44 35.55 -5.21
CA PRO A 485 -19.04 36.44 -6.19
C PRO A 485 -18.21 36.50 -7.47
N GLU A 486 -18.87 36.60 -8.61
CA GLU A 486 -18.21 36.64 -9.92
C GLU A 486 -17.16 37.75 -9.99
N GLU A 487 -17.46 38.90 -9.38
CA GLU A 487 -16.55 40.04 -9.30
C GLU A 487 -15.22 39.69 -8.60
N GLU A 488 -15.26 38.90 -7.54
CA GLU A 488 -14.06 38.41 -6.82
C GLU A 488 -13.28 37.39 -7.65
N LEU A 489 -13.98 36.44 -8.32
CA LEU A 489 -13.35 35.48 -9.21
C LEU A 489 -12.68 36.17 -10.41
N LEU A 490 -13.28 37.23 -10.94
CA LEU A 490 -12.73 38.00 -12.05
C LEU A 490 -11.48 38.81 -11.67
N GLN A 491 -11.28 39.11 -10.37
CA GLN A 491 -10.04 39.74 -9.89
C GLN A 491 -8.85 38.77 -9.88
N LEU A 492 -9.12 37.46 -9.83
CA LEU A 492 -8.07 36.47 -9.93
C LEU A 492 -7.55 36.35 -11.38
N PRO A 493 -6.27 36.08 -11.57
CA PRO A 493 -5.72 35.76 -12.89
C PRO A 493 -6.54 34.65 -13.57
N ALA A 494 -6.82 34.82 -14.85
CA ALA A 494 -7.53 33.81 -15.65
C ALA A 494 -6.71 32.51 -15.77
N GLY A 495 -7.37 31.41 -16.07
CA GLY A 495 -6.73 30.10 -16.21
C GLY A 495 -6.56 29.37 -14.89
N PHE A 496 -5.39 28.79 -14.65
CA PHE A 496 -5.14 27.84 -13.56
C PHE A 496 -5.40 28.40 -12.15
N VAL A 497 -5.14 29.67 -11.92
CA VAL A 497 -5.40 30.32 -10.62
C VAL A 497 -6.89 30.31 -10.32
N ARG A 498 -7.72 30.72 -11.30
CA ARG A 498 -9.17 30.76 -11.16
C ARG A 498 -9.76 29.36 -11.05
N PHE A 499 -9.26 28.40 -11.82
CA PHE A 499 -9.66 26.98 -11.71
C PHE A 499 -9.28 26.39 -10.35
N CYS A 500 -8.10 26.73 -9.81
CA CYS A 500 -7.70 26.31 -8.47
C CYS A 500 -8.65 26.89 -7.40
N ALA A 501 -9.04 28.15 -7.51
CA ALA A 501 -9.99 28.78 -6.60
C ALA A 501 -11.38 28.10 -6.67
N LEU A 502 -11.90 27.86 -7.86
CA LEU A 502 -13.18 27.13 -8.06
C LEU A 502 -13.10 25.71 -7.48
N ARG A 503 -12.03 24.97 -7.75
CA ARG A 503 -11.86 23.59 -7.24
C ARG A 503 -11.91 23.49 -5.72
N ARG A 504 -11.42 24.49 -5.02
CA ARG A 504 -11.47 24.54 -3.53
C ARG A 504 -12.89 24.72 -2.98
N CYS A 505 -13.78 25.33 -3.75
CA CYS A 505 -15.16 25.52 -3.37
C CYS A 505 -16.01 24.29 -3.64
N MET A 506 -15.52 23.32 -4.44
CA MET A 506 -16.26 22.13 -4.80
C MET A 506 -16.39 21.17 -3.62
N PRO A 507 -17.61 20.86 -3.14
CA PRO A 507 -17.82 19.82 -2.15
C PRO A 507 -17.52 18.45 -2.77
N LYS A 508 -17.24 17.46 -1.92
CA LYS A 508 -17.08 16.07 -2.37
C LYS A 508 -18.43 15.54 -2.88
N SER A 509 -18.37 14.76 -3.96
CA SER A 509 -19.55 13.99 -4.38
C SER A 509 -19.77 12.81 -3.44
N GLU A 510 -21.04 12.47 -3.20
CA GLU A 510 -21.47 11.44 -2.29
C GLU A 510 -22.37 10.43 -3.00
N MET A 511 -22.30 9.18 -2.55
CA MET A 511 -23.16 8.10 -3.04
C MET A 511 -24.47 8.07 -2.22
N SER A 512 -25.59 7.86 -2.92
CA SER A 512 -26.92 7.77 -2.34
C SER A 512 -27.72 6.64 -3.00
N ILE A 513 -28.67 6.04 -2.29
CA ILE A 513 -29.62 5.08 -2.86
C ILE A 513 -30.89 5.77 -3.43
N THR A 514 -30.98 7.09 -3.27
CA THR A 514 -32.06 7.91 -3.82
C THR A 514 -31.49 8.97 -4.75
N PRO A 515 -32.24 9.36 -5.81
CA PRO A 515 -31.81 10.39 -6.74
C PRO A 515 -31.46 11.70 -6.04
N VAL A 516 -30.30 12.27 -6.36
CA VAL A 516 -29.81 13.56 -5.83
C VAL A 516 -29.15 14.33 -6.96
N ARG A 517 -29.29 15.68 -6.91
CA ARG A 517 -28.65 16.57 -7.88
C ARG A 517 -27.12 16.47 -7.78
N HIS A 518 -26.46 16.44 -8.95
CA HIS A 518 -25.00 16.55 -9.07
C HIS A 518 -24.65 17.96 -9.61
N ALA A 519 -24.39 18.90 -8.73
CA ALA A 519 -24.21 20.31 -9.09
C ALA A 519 -23.05 20.53 -10.07
N GLY A 520 -21.88 19.91 -9.85
CA GLY A 520 -20.73 20.06 -10.74
C GLY A 520 -20.99 19.56 -12.16
N LEU A 521 -21.86 18.57 -12.35
CA LEU A 521 -22.29 18.10 -13.67
C LEU A 521 -23.47 18.87 -14.24
N GLY A 522 -24.19 19.67 -13.43
CA GLY A 522 -25.41 20.37 -13.86
C GLY A 522 -26.58 19.42 -14.11
N LEU A 523 -26.65 18.29 -13.39
CA LEU A 523 -27.64 17.23 -13.60
C LEU A 523 -28.50 17.02 -12.35
N ASP A 524 -29.81 16.86 -12.54
CA ASP A 524 -30.75 16.63 -11.43
C ASP A 524 -30.62 15.22 -10.84
N THR A 525 -30.17 14.27 -11.65
CA THR A 525 -29.86 12.91 -11.20
C THR A 525 -28.73 12.33 -12.04
N TYR A 526 -27.87 11.53 -11.40
CA TYR A 526 -26.75 10.89 -12.05
C TYR A 526 -26.39 9.59 -11.34
N THR A 527 -25.97 8.58 -12.08
CA THR A 527 -25.34 7.35 -11.57
C THR A 527 -24.18 6.94 -12.46
N GLN A 528 -23.23 6.23 -11.90
CA GLN A 528 -22.15 5.64 -12.67
C GLN A 528 -22.62 4.30 -13.25
N ALA A 529 -22.47 4.11 -14.56
CA ALA A 529 -22.89 2.91 -15.28
C ALA A 529 -21.97 2.51 -16.44
N THR A 530 -20.88 3.27 -16.65
CA THR A 530 -20.12 3.23 -17.91
C THR A 530 -18.78 2.49 -17.81
N SER A 531 -18.42 1.94 -16.65
CA SER A 531 -17.17 1.20 -16.50
C SER A 531 -17.34 0.00 -15.57
N PRO A 532 -18.23 -0.96 -15.87
CA PRO A 532 -18.54 -2.09 -15.00
C PRO A 532 -17.42 -3.14 -14.91
N ILE A 533 -16.44 -3.15 -15.84
CA ILE A 533 -15.26 -4.03 -15.76
C ILE A 533 -14.32 -3.57 -14.65
N ARG A 534 -14.25 -2.25 -14.41
CA ARG A 534 -13.26 -1.65 -13.49
C ARG A 534 -13.84 -0.90 -12.30
N ARG A 535 -15.17 -0.75 -12.18
CA ARG A 535 -15.84 -0.13 -11.02
C ARG A 535 -17.04 -0.97 -10.57
N TYR A 536 -17.01 -1.42 -9.33
CA TYR A 536 -18.08 -2.26 -8.79
C TYR A 536 -19.42 -1.50 -8.65
N SER A 537 -19.40 -0.19 -8.43
CA SER A 537 -20.63 0.65 -8.42
C SER A 537 -21.39 0.58 -9.75
N ASP A 538 -20.67 0.56 -10.86
CA ASP A 538 -21.24 0.48 -12.20
C ASP A 538 -21.84 -0.91 -12.46
N LEU A 539 -21.16 -1.94 -11.98
CA LEU A 539 -21.65 -3.32 -12.02
C LEU A 539 -22.96 -3.47 -11.23
N LEU A 540 -23.07 -2.86 -10.04
CA LEU A 540 -24.31 -2.81 -9.27
C LEU A 540 -25.45 -2.15 -10.06
N THR A 541 -25.15 -1.05 -10.76
CA THR A 541 -26.13 -0.39 -11.64
C THR A 541 -26.60 -1.35 -12.74
N HIS A 542 -25.71 -2.08 -13.39
CA HIS A 542 -26.04 -3.07 -14.42
C HIS A 542 -26.91 -4.22 -13.88
N PHE A 543 -26.59 -4.77 -12.72
CA PHE A 543 -27.39 -5.82 -12.09
C PHE A 543 -28.85 -5.37 -11.87
N GLN A 544 -29.03 -4.19 -11.30
CA GLN A 544 -30.37 -3.65 -10.99
C GLN A 544 -31.16 -3.33 -12.27
N LEU A 545 -30.54 -2.62 -13.22
CA LEU A 545 -31.18 -2.26 -14.48
C LEU A 545 -31.58 -3.49 -15.30
N LYS A 546 -30.70 -4.45 -15.46
CA LYS A 546 -30.94 -5.65 -16.28
C LYS A 546 -31.99 -6.56 -15.67
N ALA A 547 -32.00 -6.76 -14.35
CA ALA A 547 -33.08 -7.51 -13.70
C ALA A 547 -34.45 -6.89 -13.96
N HIS A 548 -34.55 -5.56 -13.81
CA HIS A 548 -35.79 -4.84 -14.14
C HIS A 548 -36.18 -4.96 -15.62
N LEU A 549 -35.21 -4.85 -16.54
CA LEU A 549 -35.46 -5.00 -17.99
C LEU A 549 -35.95 -6.41 -18.37
N ARG A 550 -35.57 -7.43 -17.63
CA ARG A 550 -36.05 -8.81 -17.78
C ARG A 550 -37.41 -9.03 -17.09
N GLY A 551 -37.88 -8.08 -16.29
CA GLY A 551 -39.11 -8.24 -15.47
C GLY A 551 -38.92 -9.17 -14.27
N GLU A 552 -37.70 -9.31 -13.78
CA GLU A 552 -37.31 -10.10 -12.61
C GLU A 552 -37.31 -9.26 -11.34
N ASP A 553 -37.30 -9.92 -10.17
CA ASP A 553 -37.06 -9.27 -8.91
C ASP A 553 -35.65 -8.66 -8.87
N LEU A 554 -35.52 -7.51 -8.23
CA LEU A 554 -34.23 -6.83 -8.13
C LEU A 554 -33.26 -7.64 -7.27
N PRO A 555 -31.99 -7.83 -7.70
CA PRO A 555 -30.99 -8.59 -6.95
C PRO A 555 -30.70 -8.03 -5.56
N PHE A 556 -30.80 -6.69 -5.42
CA PHE A 556 -30.54 -6.01 -4.16
C PHE A 556 -31.73 -5.12 -3.79
N SER A 557 -32.24 -5.30 -2.57
CA SER A 557 -33.14 -4.32 -1.97
C SER A 557 -32.40 -3.00 -1.69
N ALA A 558 -33.13 -1.94 -1.36
CA ALA A 558 -32.52 -0.65 -1.01
C ALA A 558 -31.56 -0.76 0.18
N GLU A 559 -31.92 -1.56 1.19
CA GLU A 559 -31.08 -1.82 2.37
C GLU A 559 -29.82 -2.58 2.03
N GLN A 560 -29.96 -3.68 1.27
CA GLN A 560 -28.80 -4.49 0.83
C GLN A 560 -27.86 -3.67 -0.06
N LEU A 561 -28.40 -2.90 -1.01
CA LEU A 561 -27.60 -2.02 -1.86
C LEU A 561 -26.82 -1.00 -1.02
N LYS A 562 -27.44 -0.42 0.00
CA LYS A 562 -26.78 0.53 0.91
C LYS A 562 -25.61 -0.12 1.66
N GLU A 563 -25.77 -1.33 2.18
CA GLU A 563 -24.71 -2.08 2.86
C GLU A 563 -23.54 -2.37 1.94
N VAL A 564 -23.82 -2.86 0.72
CA VAL A 564 -22.80 -3.11 -0.30
C VAL A 564 -22.06 -1.83 -0.65
N MET A 565 -22.77 -0.73 -0.91
CA MET A 565 -22.20 0.57 -1.23
C MET A 565 -21.29 1.11 -0.11
N MET A 566 -21.66 0.93 1.17
CA MET A 566 -20.81 1.36 2.29
C MET A 566 -19.46 0.62 2.27
N THR A 567 -19.48 -0.68 2.03
CA THR A 567 -18.26 -1.48 1.93
C THR A 567 -17.40 -1.04 0.74
N VAL A 568 -18.00 -0.96 -0.44
CA VAL A 568 -17.31 -0.55 -1.68
C VAL A 568 -16.76 0.87 -1.59
N THR A 569 -17.51 1.80 -0.99
CA THR A 569 -17.03 3.19 -0.80
C THR A 569 -15.80 3.25 0.09
N THR A 570 -15.77 2.46 1.18
CA THR A 570 -14.60 2.41 2.07
C THR A 570 -13.37 1.87 1.33
N THR A 571 -13.53 0.77 0.60
CA THR A 571 -12.45 0.19 -0.21
C THR A 571 -11.96 1.19 -1.27
N THR A 572 -12.86 1.79 -2.04
CA THR A 572 -12.48 2.77 -3.09
C THR A 572 -11.78 4.02 -2.53
N GLN A 573 -12.11 4.46 -1.33
CA GLN A 573 -11.38 5.55 -0.66
C GLN A 573 -9.94 5.12 -0.33
N GLU A 574 -9.73 3.88 0.13
CA GLU A 574 -8.40 3.32 0.38
C GLU A 574 -7.61 3.21 -0.92
N LEU A 575 -8.23 2.70 -2.01
CA LEU A 575 -7.61 2.62 -3.34
C LEU A 575 -7.14 4.00 -3.83
N THR A 576 -8.02 4.99 -3.80
CA THR A 576 -7.70 6.36 -4.23
C THR A 576 -6.55 6.96 -3.43
N MET A 577 -6.47 6.63 -2.13
CA MET A 577 -5.35 7.07 -1.29
C MET A 577 -4.04 6.41 -1.74
N VAL A 578 -4.05 5.09 -1.99
CA VAL A 578 -2.86 4.36 -2.45
C VAL A 578 -2.39 4.88 -3.81
N GLU A 579 -3.30 5.07 -4.76
CA GLU A 579 -3.00 5.65 -6.09
C GLU A 579 -2.36 7.04 -5.95
N ARG A 580 -2.99 7.92 -5.18
CA ARG A 580 -2.50 9.29 -4.96
C ARG A 580 -1.11 9.32 -4.33
N GLN A 581 -0.86 8.48 -3.32
CA GLN A 581 0.43 8.44 -2.64
C GLN A 581 1.51 7.80 -3.53
N THR A 582 1.15 6.79 -4.31
CA THR A 582 2.07 6.18 -5.26
C THR A 582 2.45 7.15 -6.38
N ASN A 583 1.47 7.86 -6.97
CA ASN A 583 1.73 8.91 -7.95
C ASN A 583 2.63 10.01 -7.37
N ARG A 584 2.35 10.44 -6.15
CA ARG A 584 3.16 11.43 -5.42
C ARG A 584 4.60 10.96 -5.24
N TYR A 585 4.81 9.69 -4.85
CA TYR A 585 6.14 9.10 -4.70
C TYR A 585 6.92 9.15 -6.02
N TYR A 586 6.33 8.69 -7.11
CA TYR A 586 7.01 8.65 -8.41
C TYR A 586 7.19 10.03 -9.04
N ALA A 587 6.29 10.98 -8.79
CA ALA A 587 6.49 12.38 -9.15
C ALA A 587 7.74 12.96 -8.48
N LEU A 588 7.91 12.73 -7.17
CA LEU A 588 9.09 13.17 -6.44
C LEU A 588 10.36 12.42 -6.88
N GLU A 589 10.26 11.14 -7.21
CA GLU A 589 11.37 10.35 -7.71
C GLU A 589 11.82 10.84 -9.09
N TYR A 590 10.88 11.18 -9.98
CA TYR A 590 11.18 11.81 -11.26
C TYR A 590 11.95 13.13 -11.06
N LEU A 591 11.47 14.00 -10.20
CA LEU A 591 12.12 15.27 -9.88
C LEU A 591 13.50 15.06 -9.22
N ARG A 592 13.66 14.03 -8.38
CA ARG A 592 14.94 13.65 -7.77
C ARG A 592 15.97 13.19 -8.81
N ARG A 593 15.54 12.51 -9.87
CA ARG A 593 16.39 12.03 -10.96
C ARG A 593 16.78 13.14 -11.94
N ASN A 594 16.02 14.25 -11.97
CA ASN A 594 16.23 15.37 -12.88
C ASN A 594 16.53 16.69 -12.11
N PRO A 595 17.58 16.75 -11.25
CA PRO A 595 17.84 17.89 -10.39
C PRO A 595 18.37 19.10 -11.17
N GLU A 596 18.94 18.90 -12.36
CA GLU A 596 19.51 19.96 -13.20
C GLU A 596 18.48 20.65 -14.10
N GLU A 597 17.27 20.06 -14.21
CA GLU A 597 16.21 20.62 -15.04
C GLU A 597 15.63 21.90 -14.41
N ILE A 598 15.33 22.86 -15.29
CA ILE A 598 14.71 24.13 -14.91
C ILE A 598 13.25 24.07 -15.33
N TRP A 599 12.37 24.21 -14.35
CA TRP A 599 10.93 24.11 -14.56
C TRP A 599 10.28 25.47 -14.50
N GLN A 600 9.35 25.74 -15.42
CA GLN A 600 8.46 26.88 -15.31
C GLN A 600 7.29 26.53 -14.41
N VAL A 601 7.03 27.37 -13.41
CA VAL A 601 5.92 27.15 -12.48
C VAL A 601 5.02 28.38 -12.41
N THR A 602 3.72 28.11 -12.27
CA THR A 602 2.73 29.18 -12.01
C THR A 602 2.30 29.15 -10.54
N VAL A 603 2.31 30.31 -9.88
CA VAL A 603 1.84 30.46 -8.50
C VAL A 603 0.32 30.43 -8.47
N LEU A 604 -0.25 29.36 -7.89
CA LEU A 604 -1.70 29.13 -7.89
C LEU A 604 -2.43 29.83 -6.74
N MET A 605 -1.89 29.67 -5.53
CA MET A 605 -2.52 30.20 -4.31
C MET A 605 -1.54 30.19 -3.14
N TRP A 606 -1.83 31.03 -2.15
CA TRP A 606 -1.14 31.00 -0.87
C TRP A 606 -1.64 29.84 0.00
N LEU A 607 -0.70 29.03 0.49
CA LEU A 607 -0.94 28.08 1.57
C LEU A 607 -0.77 28.73 2.93
N ARG A 608 0.25 29.60 3.04
CA ARG A 608 0.52 30.49 4.18
C ARG A 608 1.21 31.74 3.66
N GLU A 609 0.50 32.83 3.59
CA GLU A 609 0.99 34.09 3.05
C GLU A 609 2.06 34.73 3.94
N ASP A 610 1.90 34.62 5.28
CA ASP A 610 2.85 35.12 6.28
C ASP A 610 4.26 34.52 6.17
N SER A 611 4.37 33.32 5.65
CA SER A 611 5.65 32.61 5.45
C SER A 611 6.05 32.46 3.97
N ASN A 612 5.37 33.15 3.05
CA ASN A 612 5.56 33.05 1.60
C ASN A 612 5.48 31.59 1.08
N LEU A 613 4.66 30.75 1.72
CA LEU A 613 4.42 29.39 1.27
C LEU A 613 3.23 29.36 0.31
N ALA A 614 3.47 29.04 -0.95
CA ALA A 614 2.46 28.98 -1.99
C ALA A 614 2.33 27.55 -2.57
N LEU A 615 1.16 27.26 -3.14
CA LEU A 615 0.97 26.14 -4.04
C LEU A 615 1.36 26.59 -5.44
N ILE A 616 2.28 25.88 -6.07
CA ILE A 616 2.72 26.11 -7.44
C ILE A 616 2.26 24.97 -8.35
N LEU A 617 2.12 25.25 -9.63
CA LEU A 617 1.88 24.28 -10.70
C LEU A 617 3.13 24.21 -11.58
N LEU A 618 3.75 23.04 -11.66
CA LEU A 618 4.71 22.70 -12.69
C LEU A 618 3.91 22.36 -13.94
N GLU A 619 3.82 23.31 -14.89
CA GLU A 619 2.92 23.18 -16.04
C GLU A 619 3.31 22.02 -16.92
N ASP A 620 4.61 21.85 -17.22
CA ASP A 620 5.15 20.77 -18.07
C ASP A 620 4.96 19.36 -17.48
N LEU A 621 4.59 19.24 -16.22
CA LEU A 621 4.40 17.95 -15.54
C LEU A 621 2.99 17.78 -14.97
N GLY A 622 2.13 18.79 -15.04
CA GLY A 622 0.80 18.76 -14.41
C GLY A 622 0.84 18.60 -12.88
N LEU A 623 1.96 18.90 -12.22
CA LEU A 623 2.17 18.64 -10.81
C LEU A 623 1.93 19.89 -9.96
N GLN A 624 1.14 19.74 -8.89
CA GLN A 624 0.89 20.78 -7.90
C GLN A 624 1.68 20.49 -6.62
N LEU A 625 2.61 21.41 -6.26
CA LEU A 625 3.55 21.21 -5.18
C LEU A 625 3.66 22.48 -4.31
N PRO A 626 3.94 22.35 -2.99
CA PRO A 626 4.21 23.51 -2.15
C PRO A 626 5.62 24.05 -2.40
N MET A 627 5.75 25.37 -2.45
CA MET A 627 7.04 26.06 -2.51
C MET A 627 7.06 27.25 -1.57
N MET A 628 8.18 27.44 -0.87
CA MET A 628 8.43 28.60 -0.04
C MET A 628 9.31 29.59 -0.83
N PHE A 629 8.81 30.79 -1.02
CA PHE A 629 9.52 31.85 -1.72
C PHE A 629 10.33 32.73 -0.75
N ARG A 630 11.47 33.25 -1.20
CA ARG A 630 12.30 34.20 -0.43
C ARG A 630 11.89 35.66 -0.62
N ARG A 631 11.00 35.92 -1.56
CA ARG A 631 10.42 37.21 -1.90
C ARG A 631 8.90 37.13 -1.96
N SER A 632 8.25 38.27 -1.98
CA SER A 632 6.83 38.33 -2.33
C SER A 632 6.63 37.98 -3.80
N VAL A 633 5.67 37.15 -4.09
CA VAL A 633 5.23 36.78 -5.44
C VAL A 633 3.74 37.07 -5.60
N SER A 634 3.25 37.18 -6.83
CA SER A 634 1.84 37.40 -7.11
C SER A 634 1.17 36.10 -7.57
N LEU A 635 -0.14 35.98 -7.35
CA LEU A 635 -0.90 34.86 -7.92
C LEU A 635 -0.87 34.94 -9.46
N GLY A 636 -0.62 33.82 -10.11
CA GLY A 636 -0.45 33.75 -11.55
C GLY A 636 0.94 34.14 -12.05
N GLU A 637 1.85 34.54 -11.15
CA GLU A 637 3.24 34.82 -11.53
C GLU A 637 3.91 33.55 -11.99
N GLN A 638 4.61 33.63 -13.13
CA GLN A 638 5.43 32.54 -13.64
C GLN A 638 6.87 32.71 -13.16
N VAL A 639 7.40 31.66 -12.57
CA VAL A 639 8.72 31.64 -11.99
C VAL A 639 9.50 30.43 -12.48
N LEU A 640 10.79 30.61 -12.73
CA LEU A 640 11.69 29.50 -13.05
C LEU A 640 12.27 28.91 -11.77
N VAL A 641 12.19 27.61 -11.63
CA VAL A 641 12.65 26.89 -10.43
C VAL A 641 13.49 25.68 -10.79
N GLN A 642 14.36 25.30 -9.88
CA GLN A 642 15.15 24.07 -9.95
C GLN A 642 14.98 23.30 -8.64
N VAL A 643 15.06 21.98 -8.70
CA VAL A 643 14.97 21.12 -7.52
C VAL A 643 16.25 21.28 -6.68
N SER A 644 16.11 21.69 -5.44
CA SER A 644 17.24 21.76 -4.50
C SER A 644 17.33 20.53 -3.59
N LEU A 645 16.20 19.89 -3.29
CA LEU A 645 16.11 18.66 -2.53
C LEU A 645 14.82 17.91 -2.91
N ALA A 646 14.94 16.63 -3.21
CA ALA A 646 13.80 15.72 -3.33
C ALA A 646 14.11 14.40 -2.61
N ASP A 647 13.24 14.02 -1.68
CA ASP A 647 13.30 12.73 -0.95
C ASP A 647 11.91 12.07 -0.99
N PRO A 648 11.66 11.19 -1.98
CA PRO A 648 10.37 10.52 -2.13
C PRO A 648 9.97 9.68 -0.93
N GLN A 649 10.97 9.09 -0.23
CA GLN A 649 10.72 8.25 0.94
C GLN A 649 10.30 9.04 2.18
N LYS A 650 10.57 10.34 2.21
CA LYS A 650 10.15 11.26 3.28
C LYS A 650 9.06 12.23 2.86
N ASP A 651 8.59 12.13 1.60
CA ASP A 651 7.66 13.09 0.98
C ASP A 651 8.14 14.55 1.08
N ILE A 652 9.45 14.76 0.84
CA ILE A 652 10.08 16.09 0.90
C ILE A 652 10.43 16.57 -0.50
N ILE A 653 10.04 17.79 -0.82
CA ILE A 653 10.47 18.52 -2.00
C ILE A 653 10.79 19.95 -1.66
N GLN A 654 11.89 20.47 -2.16
CA GLN A 654 12.30 21.85 -2.04
C GLN A 654 12.79 22.35 -3.39
N PHE A 655 12.39 23.55 -3.74
CA PHE A 655 12.79 24.22 -4.96
C PHE A 655 13.63 25.46 -4.64
N GLN A 656 14.49 25.81 -5.58
CA GLN A 656 15.22 27.07 -5.61
C GLN A 656 14.75 27.88 -6.81
N GLU A 657 14.40 29.14 -6.59
CA GLU A 657 14.10 30.10 -7.66
C GLU A 657 15.37 30.45 -8.44
N ILE A 658 15.29 30.39 -9.77
CA ILE A 658 16.34 30.81 -10.69
C ILE A 658 16.08 32.26 -11.09
N ILE A 659 16.92 33.17 -10.62
CA ILE A 659 16.86 34.55 -10.99
C ILE A 659 17.96 34.82 -12.03
N TYR A 660 17.57 35.00 -13.29
CA TYR A 660 18.52 35.54 -14.27
C TYR A 660 18.82 37.00 -13.94
N GLN A 661 20.03 37.26 -13.48
CA GLN A 661 20.51 38.63 -13.53
C GLN A 661 20.60 39.01 -15.01
N GLU A 662 19.70 39.89 -15.50
CA GLU A 662 19.93 40.57 -16.75
C GLU A 662 21.32 41.19 -16.68
N ALA A 663 22.24 40.75 -17.52
CA ALA A 663 23.50 41.39 -17.70
C ALA A 663 23.18 42.85 -18.15
N VAL A 664 23.26 43.77 -17.23
CA VAL A 664 23.20 45.21 -17.54
C VAL A 664 24.37 45.46 -18.48
N SER A 665 24.09 45.43 -19.78
CA SER A 665 24.99 45.92 -20.81
C SER A 665 25.14 47.45 -20.60
N GLY A 666 26.21 47.81 -19.89
CA GLY A 666 26.67 49.18 -19.75
C GLY A 666 27.17 49.76 -21.07
#